data_6da35b9ca03244e89a982c22f20f98b3
#
_entry.id   6da35b9ca03244e89a982c22f20f98b3
#
_cell.length_a   1.000
_cell.length_b   1.000
_cell.length_c   1.000
_cell.angle_alpha   90.00
_cell.angle_beta   90.00
_cell.angle_gamma   90.00
#
_symmetry.space_group_name_H-M   'P 1'
#
loop_
_entity.id
_entity.type
_entity.pdbx_description
1 polymer ?
#
loop_
_entity_poly.entity_id
_entity_poly.type
_entity_poly.pdbx_seq_one_letter_code
_entity_poly.pdbx_strand_id
1 'polypeptide(L)'
;MSLDAVALDTETTSLDARIARIVEIAILRMRGLRLSHDKTLELFVHPQCPIPASASEIHGITDKDLRGAPEFRHVVAALDERIGTAVVIGHNIGYDLAVIDREYARAGLTWNVPRSLDVRALARLADPHLASYDLRALCDWLDVDLIRRHRAFPDALAAAKVFIALVPRLRSCGIRTLAEAELASRDLPGEERLYQVGGWISPAQAVAADAAPAIAAVDSYPYRNRVRDVAHHRPVFVDPSVKIKEAAEKVTEPSSAGLVLVKSSNGRVSFVTDADLLKASVAPDGNVATLDNIKRRTLPSVAEDDFLYRALGRMYRLNVPHLGVVNRTGDIVGTISAADLLRHRVTSALILGDEIEAARTVPDLGLAWGKLPKVVAASLREGVEPTDIANIISAEIRVLTARAADLAEEHMLASGKGRAPCAYAVLVLGSAGRGDSLLSADQDNALVYKVGEPDGKEDAWFAEAGAKIADILHEVGVPYCDGGVMAKNSGCRHSLEIWKNVVEGWFERPGPKEALASDIFFDGVPVYGDLMLANDLLDYSYVRAETASSFIAALALFAKDWRPPIGMFGRLATDSDGRIDLKRNGLLPIVTAARTLALKHGIRLTSTVARLTELKTRSLVDSGLVERAVAAFTAIVRAVLAQQIRDSQHGIRLSARVDVATLGPEEKTKLTNSMRAINELISKTLER
;
A
#
# COMPACT_ATOMS: atom_id res chain seq x y z
N MET A 1 6.72 -21.83 12.37
CA MET A 1 5.64 -20.85 12.32
C MET A 1 5.39 -20.34 13.72
N SER A 2 5.34 -19.03 13.89
CA SER A 2 4.95 -18.37 15.15
C SER A 2 3.48 -17.97 15.14
N LEU A 3 2.60 -18.82 14.57
CA LEU A 3 1.17 -18.58 14.56
C LEU A 3 0.64 -18.63 15.98
N ASP A 4 0.06 -17.55 16.47
CA ASP A 4 -0.73 -17.50 17.68
C ASP A 4 -2.18 -17.62 17.30
N ALA A 5 -2.81 -18.76 17.64
CA ALA A 5 -4.16 -19.08 17.23
C ALA A 5 -4.96 -19.70 18.36
N VAL A 6 -6.28 -19.65 18.21
CA VAL A 6 -7.24 -20.38 19.05
C VAL A 6 -8.17 -21.20 18.17
N ALA A 7 -8.39 -22.45 18.52
CA ALA A 7 -9.49 -23.20 17.96
C ALA A 7 -10.77 -22.90 18.76
N LEU A 8 -11.86 -22.63 18.06
CA LEU A 8 -13.13 -22.24 18.66
C LEU A 8 -14.27 -23.04 18.01
N ASP A 9 -15.23 -23.40 18.85
CA ASP A 9 -16.49 -24.00 18.45
C ASP A 9 -17.59 -23.65 19.44
N THR A 10 -18.84 -23.57 18.98
CA THR A 10 -20.00 -23.26 19.80
C THR A 10 -21.17 -24.21 19.53
N GLU A 11 -21.86 -24.65 20.59
CA GLU A 11 -23.18 -25.27 20.47
C GLU A 11 -24.29 -24.25 20.71
N THR A 12 -25.37 -24.36 19.96
CA THR A 12 -26.36 -23.30 19.88
C THR A 12 -27.80 -23.83 19.83
N THR A 13 -28.76 -22.95 20.08
CA THR A 13 -30.20 -23.27 20.05
C THR A 13 -30.80 -23.38 18.64
N SER A 14 -30.07 -22.98 17.58
CA SER A 14 -30.57 -22.98 16.20
C SER A 14 -29.40 -23.02 15.19
N LEU A 15 -29.62 -23.54 14.01
CA LEU A 15 -28.66 -23.46 12.88
C LEU A 15 -28.74 -22.13 12.14
N ASP A 16 -29.74 -21.30 12.38
CA ASP A 16 -29.84 -19.94 11.86
C ASP A 16 -29.11 -18.97 12.80
N ALA A 17 -27.93 -18.51 12.42
CA ALA A 17 -27.12 -17.61 13.23
C ALA A 17 -27.87 -16.32 13.64
N ARG A 18 -28.90 -15.89 12.90
CA ARG A 18 -29.67 -14.66 13.19
C ARG A 18 -30.52 -14.77 14.48
N ILE A 19 -30.92 -15.97 14.82
CA ILE A 19 -31.76 -16.23 15.98
C ILE A 19 -31.11 -17.12 17.05
N ALA A 20 -30.01 -17.76 16.68
CA ALA A 20 -29.28 -18.67 17.56
C ALA A 20 -28.83 -17.99 18.86
N ARG A 21 -28.82 -18.77 19.95
CA ARG A 21 -28.27 -18.42 21.25
C ARG A 21 -27.21 -19.46 21.61
N ILE A 22 -26.12 -19.06 22.23
CA ILE A 22 -25.05 -19.96 22.65
C ILE A 22 -25.48 -20.76 23.88
N VAL A 23 -25.25 -22.07 23.89
CA VAL A 23 -25.46 -22.97 25.03
C VAL A 23 -24.15 -23.57 25.56
N GLU A 24 -23.13 -23.72 24.69
CA GLU A 24 -21.78 -24.14 25.06
C GLU A 24 -20.76 -23.41 24.19
N ILE A 25 -19.61 -23.07 24.76
CA ILE A 25 -18.47 -22.49 24.02
C ILE A 25 -17.18 -23.12 24.47
N ALA A 26 -16.33 -23.43 23.52
CA ALA A 26 -14.99 -23.94 23.77
C ALA A 26 -13.93 -23.16 22.99
N ILE A 27 -12.81 -22.87 23.66
CA ILE A 27 -11.63 -22.23 23.09
C ILE A 27 -10.40 -23.01 23.52
N LEU A 28 -9.56 -23.39 22.56
CA LEU A 28 -8.33 -24.13 22.76
C LEU A 28 -7.16 -23.36 22.16
N ARG A 29 -6.15 -23.00 22.96
CA ARG A 29 -4.98 -22.24 22.49
C ARG A 29 -4.02 -23.09 21.67
N MET A 30 -3.50 -22.50 20.61
CA MET A 30 -2.47 -23.07 19.73
C MET A 30 -1.27 -22.13 19.64
N ARG A 31 -0.06 -22.67 19.71
CA ARG A 31 1.18 -21.91 19.45
C ARG A 31 1.97 -22.62 18.35
N GLY A 32 2.00 -22.02 17.17
CA GLY A 32 2.51 -22.67 15.98
C GLY A 32 1.63 -23.87 15.60
N LEU A 33 2.23 -25.06 15.55
CA LEU A 33 1.53 -26.34 15.27
C LEU A 33 1.40 -27.21 16.54
N ARG A 34 1.43 -26.60 17.74
CA ARG A 34 1.30 -27.32 19.00
C ARG A 34 0.06 -26.82 19.75
N LEU A 35 -0.72 -27.76 20.23
CA LEU A 35 -1.82 -27.50 21.14
C LEU A 35 -1.25 -27.15 22.52
N SER A 36 -1.80 -26.13 23.16
CA SER A 36 -1.47 -25.73 24.52
C SER A 36 -2.70 -25.94 25.40
N HIS A 37 -2.60 -26.74 26.43
CA HIS A 37 -3.66 -26.90 27.39
C HIS A 37 -3.77 -25.73 28.39
N ASP A 38 -2.76 -24.85 28.40
CA ASP A 38 -2.79 -23.61 29.15
C ASP A 38 -3.82 -22.66 28.53
N LYS A 39 -4.75 -22.16 29.33
CA LYS A 39 -5.80 -21.23 28.89
C LYS A 39 -6.92 -21.84 28.00
N THR A 40 -7.20 -23.12 28.14
CA THR A 40 -8.44 -23.70 27.59
C THR A 40 -9.66 -23.09 28.29
N LEU A 41 -10.70 -22.75 27.51
CA LEU A 41 -12.01 -22.34 28.00
C LEU A 41 -13.02 -23.37 27.52
N GLU A 42 -13.78 -23.94 28.43
CA GLU A 42 -14.94 -24.79 28.14
C GLU A 42 -16.00 -24.46 29.17
N LEU A 43 -17.12 -23.94 28.72
CA LEU A 43 -18.19 -23.55 29.63
C LEU A 43 -19.58 -23.57 28.97
N PHE A 44 -20.59 -23.83 29.78
CA PHE A 44 -21.96 -23.64 29.41
C PHE A 44 -22.37 -22.16 29.55
N VAL A 45 -23.27 -21.74 28.66
CA VAL A 45 -23.85 -20.39 28.66
C VAL A 45 -25.38 -20.51 28.72
N HIS A 46 -26.02 -19.77 29.60
CA HIS A 46 -27.47 -19.74 29.69
C HIS A 46 -28.07 -18.91 28.52
N PRO A 47 -28.85 -19.52 27.61
CA PRO A 47 -29.31 -18.87 26.38
C PRO A 47 -30.46 -17.89 26.59
N GLN A 48 -31.01 -17.80 27.81
CA GLN A 48 -32.20 -16.99 28.15
C GLN A 48 -33.46 -17.35 27.36
N CYS A 49 -33.52 -18.53 26.77
CA CYS A 49 -34.65 -19.11 26.09
C CYS A 49 -34.60 -20.64 26.22
N PRO A 50 -35.72 -21.36 26.08
CA PRO A 50 -35.72 -22.83 26.04
C PRO A 50 -34.90 -23.37 24.88
N ILE A 51 -34.19 -24.48 25.08
CA ILE A 51 -33.50 -25.18 24.03
C ILE A 51 -34.49 -25.99 23.20
N PRO A 52 -34.60 -25.79 21.88
CA PRO A 52 -35.48 -26.63 21.04
C PRO A 52 -35.04 -28.10 21.07
N ALA A 53 -36.01 -29.01 21.05
CA ALA A 53 -35.74 -30.45 21.07
C ALA A 53 -34.78 -30.88 19.93
N SER A 54 -34.95 -30.31 18.74
CA SER A 54 -34.06 -30.55 17.60
C SER A 54 -32.61 -30.17 17.85
N ALA A 55 -32.35 -29.14 18.63
CA ALA A 55 -30.97 -28.75 18.99
C ALA A 55 -30.42 -29.70 20.05
N SER A 56 -31.22 -30.02 21.10
CA SER A 56 -30.86 -30.99 22.14
C SER A 56 -30.54 -32.38 21.56
N GLU A 57 -31.26 -32.83 20.52
CA GLU A 57 -30.98 -34.10 19.80
C GLU A 57 -29.62 -34.12 19.14
N ILE A 58 -29.09 -32.95 18.70
CA ILE A 58 -27.79 -32.82 18.06
C ILE A 58 -26.67 -32.84 19.08
N HIS A 59 -26.65 -31.90 20.02
CA HIS A 59 -25.52 -31.69 20.94
C HIS A 59 -25.71 -32.34 22.33
N GLY A 60 -26.89 -32.87 22.63
CA GLY A 60 -27.22 -33.57 23.87
C GLY A 60 -27.34 -32.69 25.11
N ILE A 61 -27.30 -31.35 24.94
CA ILE A 61 -27.45 -30.39 26.06
C ILE A 61 -28.92 -30.05 26.24
N THR A 62 -29.37 -30.03 27.47
CA THR A 62 -30.77 -29.73 27.85
C THR A 62 -30.84 -28.54 28.80
N ASP A 63 -32.02 -27.95 28.96
CA ASP A 63 -32.25 -26.86 29.94
C ASP A 63 -31.83 -27.25 31.37
N LYS A 64 -31.81 -28.55 31.69
CA LYS A 64 -31.37 -29.03 33.02
C LYS A 64 -29.85 -28.85 33.20
N ASP A 65 -29.09 -29.05 32.14
CA ASP A 65 -27.62 -28.96 32.15
C ASP A 65 -27.15 -27.51 32.28
N LEU A 66 -28.00 -26.56 31.87
CA LEU A 66 -27.72 -25.13 31.92
C LEU A 66 -28.19 -24.44 33.21
N ARG A 67 -28.71 -25.20 34.20
CA ARG A 67 -29.12 -24.63 35.48
C ARG A 67 -27.90 -24.07 36.23
N GLY A 68 -27.88 -22.75 36.43
CA GLY A 68 -26.77 -22.05 37.07
C GLY A 68 -25.64 -21.67 36.14
N ALA A 69 -25.72 -21.95 34.83
CA ALA A 69 -24.80 -21.45 33.84
C ALA A 69 -24.87 -19.91 33.75
N PRO A 70 -23.75 -19.20 33.59
CA PRO A 70 -23.73 -17.76 33.44
C PRO A 70 -24.42 -17.33 32.13
N GLU A 71 -25.03 -16.16 32.13
CA GLU A 71 -25.46 -15.51 30.88
C GLU A 71 -24.23 -15.02 30.08
N PHE A 72 -24.40 -14.87 28.76
CA PHE A 72 -23.29 -14.50 27.85
C PHE A 72 -22.54 -13.23 28.30
N ARG A 73 -23.26 -12.20 28.79
CA ARG A 73 -22.65 -10.96 29.29
C ARG A 73 -21.60 -11.16 30.40
N HIS A 74 -21.71 -12.24 31.17
CA HIS A 74 -20.77 -12.55 32.27
C HIS A 74 -19.55 -13.34 31.81
N VAL A 75 -19.56 -13.87 30.59
CA VAL A 75 -18.45 -14.63 30.03
C VAL A 75 -17.60 -13.81 29.04
N VAL A 76 -18.07 -12.63 28.63
CA VAL A 76 -17.41 -11.74 27.66
C VAL A 76 -15.94 -11.49 28.00
N ALA A 77 -15.66 -11.10 29.25
CA ALA A 77 -14.29 -10.80 29.67
C ALA A 77 -13.34 -12.02 29.56
N ALA A 78 -13.85 -13.21 29.86
CA ALA A 78 -13.09 -14.45 29.71
C ALA A 78 -12.87 -14.79 28.24
N LEU A 79 -13.87 -14.53 27.39
CA LEU A 79 -13.79 -14.74 25.94
C LEU A 79 -12.74 -13.82 25.32
N ASP A 80 -12.81 -12.51 25.61
CA ASP A 80 -11.85 -11.51 25.13
C ASP A 80 -10.42 -11.82 25.56
N GLU A 81 -10.22 -12.25 26.82
CA GLU A 81 -8.90 -12.66 27.33
C GLU A 81 -8.33 -13.86 26.57
N ARG A 82 -9.21 -14.83 26.21
CA ARG A 82 -8.78 -16.07 25.55
C ARG A 82 -8.49 -15.87 24.07
N ILE A 83 -9.34 -15.12 23.37
CA ILE A 83 -9.16 -14.82 21.96
C ILE A 83 -8.04 -13.79 21.80
N GLY A 84 -8.13 -12.64 22.43
CA GLY A 84 -7.16 -11.54 22.31
C GLY A 84 -6.92 -11.17 20.84
N THR A 85 -5.66 -11.17 20.44
CA THR A 85 -5.22 -10.91 19.05
C THR A 85 -4.97 -12.18 18.23
N ALA A 86 -5.36 -13.36 18.74
CA ALA A 86 -5.12 -14.64 18.09
C ALA A 86 -6.01 -14.82 16.85
N VAL A 87 -5.53 -15.63 15.90
CA VAL A 87 -6.34 -16.09 14.77
C VAL A 87 -7.29 -17.18 15.23
N VAL A 88 -8.56 -17.04 14.92
CA VAL A 88 -9.57 -18.05 15.26
C VAL A 88 -9.63 -19.13 14.17
N ILE A 89 -9.54 -20.39 14.55
CA ILE A 89 -9.62 -21.55 13.67
C ILE A 89 -10.84 -22.38 14.06
N GLY A 90 -11.63 -22.80 13.11
CA GLY A 90 -12.77 -23.67 13.35
C GLY A 90 -13.28 -24.33 12.08
N HIS A 91 -14.27 -25.19 12.20
CA HIS A 91 -14.97 -25.80 11.07
C HIS A 91 -16.31 -25.10 10.87
N ASN A 92 -16.54 -24.50 9.73
CA ASN A 92 -17.66 -23.58 9.46
C ASN A 92 -17.65 -22.38 10.40
N ILE A 93 -16.48 -21.90 10.77
CA ILE A 93 -16.26 -20.89 11.82
C ILE A 93 -17.05 -19.58 11.60
N GLY A 94 -17.42 -19.28 10.37
CA GLY A 94 -18.25 -18.14 10.03
C GLY A 94 -19.61 -18.13 10.74
N TYR A 95 -20.15 -19.30 11.08
CA TYR A 95 -21.36 -19.45 11.87
C TYR A 95 -21.11 -19.03 13.32
N ASP A 96 -20.09 -19.59 13.97
CA ASP A 96 -19.76 -19.33 15.36
C ASP A 96 -19.45 -17.85 15.60
N LEU A 97 -18.65 -17.25 14.71
CA LEU A 97 -18.35 -15.82 14.77
C LEU A 97 -19.62 -14.97 14.66
N ALA A 98 -20.55 -15.33 13.78
CA ALA A 98 -21.81 -14.61 13.63
C ALA A 98 -22.72 -14.70 14.85
N VAL A 99 -22.76 -15.87 15.50
CA VAL A 99 -23.54 -16.04 16.72
C VAL A 99 -22.92 -15.25 17.89
N ILE A 100 -21.60 -15.31 18.04
CA ILE A 100 -20.85 -14.56 19.06
C ILE A 100 -21.07 -13.05 18.87
N ASP A 101 -20.92 -12.52 17.65
CA ASP A 101 -21.14 -11.10 17.35
C ASP A 101 -22.53 -10.63 17.77
N ARG A 102 -23.56 -11.46 17.51
CA ARG A 102 -24.91 -11.16 17.92
C ARG A 102 -25.12 -11.23 19.43
N GLU A 103 -24.47 -12.14 20.13
CA GLU A 103 -24.49 -12.18 21.58
C GLU A 103 -23.83 -10.93 22.20
N TYR A 104 -22.72 -10.42 21.63
CA TYR A 104 -22.15 -9.12 22.03
C TYR A 104 -23.17 -7.98 21.81
N ALA A 105 -23.78 -7.92 20.63
CA ALA A 105 -24.79 -6.91 20.33
C ALA A 105 -26.00 -6.96 21.30
N ARG A 106 -26.49 -8.18 21.67
CA ARG A 106 -27.55 -8.36 22.67
C ARG A 106 -27.12 -7.93 24.07
N ALA A 107 -25.83 -8.07 24.38
CA ALA A 107 -25.25 -7.57 25.63
C ALA A 107 -25.02 -6.05 25.64
N GLY A 108 -25.33 -5.35 24.54
CA GLY A 108 -25.05 -3.91 24.36
C GLY A 108 -23.60 -3.58 24.13
N LEU A 109 -22.80 -4.53 23.67
CA LEU A 109 -21.35 -4.41 23.42
C LEU A 109 -21.06 -4.51 21.93
N THR A 110 -19.97 -3.89 21.51
CA THR A 110 -19.42 -4.06 20.15
C THR A 110 -18.29 -5.06 20.22
N TRP A 111 -18.28 -6.03 19.29
CA TRP A 111 -17.20 -7.01 19.18
C TRP A 111 -16.37 -6.77 17.94
N ASN A 112 -15.06 -6.72 18.11
CA ASN A 112 -14.14 -6.72 16.99
C ASN A 112 -13.92 -8.16 16.54
N VAL A 113 -14.61 -8.56 15.46
CA VAL A 113 -14.52 -9.92 14.93
C VAL A 113 -13.05 -10.26 14.58
N PRO A 114 -12.48 -11.31 15.19
CA PRO A 114 -11.07 -11.64 14.98
C PRO A 114 -10.82 -12.22 13.58
N ARG A 115 -9.57 -12.19 13.14
CA ARG A 115 -9.13 -12.93 11.94
C ARG A 115 -9.40 -14.41 12.14
N SER A 116 -9.83 -15.08 11.08
CA SER A 116 -10.21 -16.49 11.20
C SER A 116 -9.84 -17.32 9.97
N LEU A 117 -9.69 -18.61 10.17
CA LEU A 117 -9.49 -19.62 9.14
C LEU A 117 -10.48 -20.75 9.29
N ASP A 118 -11.18 -21.07 8.23
CA ASP A 118 -12.10 -22.21 8.18
C ASP A 118 -11.38 -23.44 7.66
N VAL A 119 -11.29 -24.51 8.48
CA VAL A 119 -10.62 -25.75 8.09
C VAL A 119 -11.32 -26.44 6.93
N ARG A 120 -12.62 -26.24 6.74
CA ARG A 120 -13.38 -26.73 5.58
C ARG A 120 -12.90 -26.05 4.30
N ALA A 121 -12.77 -24.74 4.29
CA ALA A 121 -12.25 -23.99 3.16
C ALA A 121 -10.79 -24.39 2.85
N LEU A 122 -9.94 -24.50 3.89
CA LEU A 122 -8.55 -24.93 3.74
C LEU A 122 -8.43 -26.35 3.18
N ALA A 123 -9.32 -27.28 3.57
CA ALA A 123 -9.35 -28.63 3.04
C ALA A 123 -9.71 -28.65 1.54
N ARG A 124 -10.65 -27.79 1.10
CA ARG A 124 -10.98 -27.63 -0.33
C ARG A 124 -9.83 -27.11 -1.17
N LEU A 125 -8.98 -26.25 -0.58
CA LEU A 125 -7.74 -25.79 -1.23
C LEU A 125 -6.69 -26.90 -1.33
N ALA A 126 -6.60 -27.76 -0.31
CA ALA A 126 -5.65 -28.86 -0.26
C ALA A 126 -6.03 -30.03 -1.17
N ASP A 127 -7.32 -30.35 -1.29
CA ASP A 127 -7.88 -31.35 -2.18
C ASP A 127 -9.32 -30.96 -2.61
N PRO A 128 -9.50 -30.40 -3.82
CA PRO A 128 -10.81 -29.98 -4.33
C PRO A 128 -11.77 -31.13 -4.68
N HIS A 129 -11.30 -32.39 -4.64
CA HIS A 129 -12.05 -33.54 -5.11
C HIS A 129 -12.55 -34.48 -4.00
N LEU A 130 -12.43 -34.05 -2.71
CA LEU A 130 -12.99 -34.83 -1.60
C LEU A 130 -14.50 -34.95 -1.72
N ALA A 131 -15.02 -36.14 -1.38
CA ALA A 131 -16.46 -36.43 -1.43
C ALA A 131 -17.28 -35.63 -0.41
N SER A 132 -16.68 -35.26 0.75
CA SER A 132 -17.27 -34.42 1.76
C SER A 132 -16.19 -33.61 2.50
N TYR A 133 -16.58 -32.41 2.96
CA TYR A 133 -15.75 -31.51 3.78
C TYR A 133 -16.35 -31.31 5.17
N ASP A 134 -17.26 -32.21 5.62
CA ASP A 134 -17.70 -32.17 7.02
C ASP A 134 -16.55 -32.59 7.96
N LEU A 135 -16.63 -32.16 9.20
CA LEU A 135 -15.52 -32.33 10.17
C LEU A 135 -15.11 -33.80 10.33
N ARG A 136 -16.10 -34.73 10.28
CA ARG A 136 -15.83 -36.19 10.39
C ARG A 136 -15.06 -36.70 9.18
N ALA A 137 -15.53 -36.36 7.97
CA ALA A 137 -14.83 -36.77 6.74
C ALA A 137 -13.42 -36.21 6.69
N LEU A 138 -13.20 -34.99 7.17
CA LEU A 138 -11.86 -34.41 7.28
C LEU A 138 -10.98 -35.12 8.30
N CYS A 139 -11.55 -35.52 9.45
CA CYS A 139 -10.83 -36.31 10.43
C CYS A 139 -10.44 -37.68 9.88
N ASP A 140 -11.36 -38.38 9.23
CA ASP A 140 -11.12 -39.69 8.58
C ASP A 140 -10.05 -39.57 7.49
N TRP A 141 -10.10 -38.51 6.64
CA TRP A 141 -9.14 -38.28 5.58
C TRP A 141 -7.72 -37.97 6.07
N LEU A 142 -7.60 -37.29 7.24
CA LEU A 142 -6.33 -36.83 7.81
C LEU A 142 -5.80 -37.71 8.95
N ASP A 143 -6.47 -38.83 9.23
CA ASP A 143 -6.15 -39.74 10.35
C ASP A 143 -6.13 -39.01 11.70
N VAL A 144 -7.18 -38.22 11.97
CA VAL A 144 -7.39 -37.48 13.18
C VAL A 144 -8.49 -38.13 14.02
N ASP A 145 -8.17 -38.51 15.26
CA ASP A 145 -9.16 -39.08 16.19
C ASP A 145 -10.25 -38.07 16.56
N LEU A 146 -11.51 -38.41 16.33
CA LEU A 146 -12.69 -37.66 16.74
C LEU A 146 -13.40 -38.44 17.88
N ILE A 147 -13.27 -37.99 19.13
CA ILE A 147 -13.68 -38.76 20.33
C ILE A 147 -15.17 -38.65 20.61
N ARG A 148 -15.82 -37.49 20.38
CA ARG A 148 -17.23 -37.20 20.52
C ARG A 148 -17.62 -36.10 19.57
N ARG A 149 -18.76 -36.22 18.89
CA ARG A 149 -19.26 -35.20 17.99
C ARG A 149 -20.35 -34.37 18.68
N HIS A 150 -20.52 -33.11 18.23
CA HIS A 150 -21.53 -32.19 18.70
C HIS A 150 -21.38 -31.84 20.20
N ARG A 151 -20.18 -31.51 20.56
CA ARG A 151 -19.80 -30.84 21.80
C ARG A 151 -18.68 -29.87 21.49
N ALA A 152 -18.77 -28.67 22.01
CA ALA A 152 -17.90 -27.56 21.60
C ALA A 152 -16.39 -27.87 21.77
N PHE A 153 -15.98 -28.50 22.90
CA PHE A 153 -14.56 -28.77 23.09
C PHE A 153 -14.00 -29.89 22.20
N PRO A 154 -14.64 -31.07 22.05
CA PRO A 154 -14.23 -32.09 21.09
C PRO A 154 -14.16 -31.58 19.65
N ASP A 155 -15.11 -30.76 19.19
CA ASP A 155 -15.15 -30.28 17.83
C ASP A 155 -14.11 -29.17 17.58
N ALA A 156 -13.88 -28.28 18.53
CA ALA A 156 -12.75 -27.33 18.49
C ALA A 156 -11.37 -28.05 18.47
N LEU A 157 -11.22 -29.12 19.28
CA LEU A 157 -10.00 -29.93 19.30
C LEU A 157 -9.76 -30.66 17.96
N ALA A 158 -10.84 -31.22 17.37
CA ALA A 158 -10.77 -31.87 16.06
C ALA A 158 -10.39 -30.85 14.96
N ALA A 159 -11.02 -29.68 14.94
CA ALA A 159 -10.70 -28.62 14.00
C ALA A 159 -9.22 -28.17 14.13
N ALA A 160 -8.71 -28.04 15.36
CA ALA A 160 -7.30 -27.74 15.59
C ALA A 160 -6.34 -28.80 15.03
N LYS A 161 -6.65 -30.09 15.26
CA LYS A 161 -5.82 -31.21 14.75
C LYS A 161 -5.90 -31.30 13.22
N VAL A 162 -7.10 -31.14 12.64
CA VAL A 162 -7.32 -31.06 11.19
C VAL A 162 -6.48 -29.92 10.59
N PHE A 163 -6.52 -28.73 11.19
CA PHE A 163 -5.66 -27.62 10.75
C PHE A 163 -4.17 -27.98 10.75
N ILE A 164 -3.68 -28.58 11.82
CA ILE A 164 -2.28 -28.99 11.93
C ILE A 164 -1.91 -29.98 10.82
N ALA A 165 -2.77 -30.98 10.54
CA ALA A 165 -2.57 -31.99 9.52
C ALA A 165 -2.69 -31.43 8.08
N LEU A 166 -3.45 -30.36 7.88
CA LEU A 166 -3.58 -29.68 6.59
C LEU A 166 -2.34 -28.84 6.22
N VAL A 167 -1.58 -28.31 7.20
CA VAL A 167 -0.45 -27.40 6.93
C VAL A 167 0.58 -27.97 5.95
N PRO A 168 1.04 -29.22 6.05
CA PRO A 168 1.96 -29.78 5.04
C PRO A 168 1.37 -29.83 3.64
N ARG A 169 0.08 -30.18 3.50
CA ARG A 169 -0.64 -30.27 2.23
C ARG A 169 -0.83 -28.89 1.59
N LEU A 170 -1.23 -27.89 2.37
CA LEU A 170 -1.35 -26.50 1.93
C LEU A 170 -0.01 -25.96 1.43
N ARG A 171 1.08 -26.32 2.09
CA ARG A 171 2.44 -25.95 1.65
C ARG A 171 2.79 -26.56 0.30
N SER A 172 2.40 -27.79 0.03
CA SER A 172 2.61 -28.43 -1.28
C SER A 172 1.78 -27.77 -2.39
N CYS A 173 0.64 -27.18 -2.05
CA CYS A 173 -0.19 -26.35 -2.94
C CYS A 173 0.28 -24.89 -3.05
N GLY A 174 1.45 -24.55 -2.49
CA GLY A 174 2.00 -23.18 -2.57
C GLY A 174 1.51 -22.21 -1.46
N ILE A 175 0.59 -22.63 -0.59
CA ILE A 175 0.04 -21.83 0.51
C ILE A 175 0.95 -21.99 1.75
N ARG A 176 1.73 -20.97 2.06
CA ARG A 176 2.78 -21.03 3.09
C ARG A 176 2.57 -20.06 4.26
N THR A 177 1.72 -19.06 4.07
CA THR A 177 1.45 -18.00 5.03
C THR A 177 -0.03 -17.91 5.36
N LEU A 178 -0.35 -17.27 6.51
CA LEU A 178 -1.72 -16.98 6.90
C LEU A 178 -2.45 -16.11 5.86
N ALA A 179 -1.78 -15.09 5.33
CA ALA A 179 -2.36 -14.21 4.32
C ALA A 179 -2.66 -14.94 3.00
N GLU A 180 -1.79 -15.87 2.56
CA GLU A 180 -2.06 -16.71 1.39
C GLU A 180 -3.24 -17.65 1.63
N ALA A 181 -3.37 -18.21 2.84
CA ALA A 181 -4.49 -19.06 3.20
C ALA A 181 -5.83 -18.29 3.23
N GLU A 182 -5.82 -17.08 3.80
CA GLU A 182 -6.99 -16.19 3.81
C GLU A 182 -7.38 -15.77 2.39
N LEU A 183 -6.41 -15.35 1.58
CA LEU A 183 -6.67 -14.93 0.20
C LEU A 183 -7.21 -16.08 -0.64
N ALA A 184 -6.57 -17.24 -0.60
CA ALA A 184 -7.02 -18.42 -1.36
C ALA A 184 -8.41 -18.91 -0.91
N SER A 185 -8.74 -18.79 0.37
CA SER A 185 -10.06 -19.16 0.89
C SER A 185 -11.18 -18.22 0.41
N ARG A 186 -10.86 -16.95 0.09
CA ARG A 186 -11.83 -15.97 -0.47
C ARG A 186 -12.31 -16.35 -1.87
N ASP A 187 -11.41 -16.93 -2.67
CA ASP A 187 -11.64 -17.16 -4.08
C ASP A 187 -12.34 -18.51 -4.35
N LEU A 188 -12.76 -19.24 -3.31
CA LEU A 188 -13.44 -20.52 -3.44
C LEU A 188 -14.88 -20.34 -3.93
N PRO A 189 -15.26 -20.92 -5.08
CA PRO A 189 -16.61 -20.78 -5.63
C PRO A 189 -17.65 -21.51 -4.75
N GLY A 190 -18.79 -20.86 -4.51
CA GLY A 190 -19.95 -21.45 -3.84
C GLY A 190 -20.05 -21.20 -2.34
N GLU A 191 -19.08 -20.58 -1.70
CA GLU A 191 -19.11 -20.19 -0.29
C GLU A 191 -20.04 -18.98 -0.03
N GLU A 192 -20.16 -18.07 -0.99
CA GLU A 192 -20.99 -16.85 -0.87
C GLU A 192 -22.46 -17.12 -0.49
N ARG A 193 -23.04 -18.23 -0.97
CA ARG A 193 -24.43 -18.58 -0.68
C ARG A 193 -24.67 -18.93 0.79
N LEU A 194 -23.73 -19.61 1.44
CA LEU A 194 -23.85 -19.99 2.87
C LEU A 194 -23.80 -18.73 3.76
N TYR A 195 -22.96 -17.77 3.42
CA TYR A 195 -22.82 -16.53 4.16
C TYR A 195 -24.02 -15.59 3.98
N GLN A 196 -24.57 -15.48 2.76
CA GLN A 196 -25.70 -14.61 2.47
C GLN A 196 -27.04 -15.15 3.00
N VAL A 197 -27.29 -16.46 2.92
CA VAL A 197 -28.56 -17.06 3.30
C VAL A 197 -28.61 -17.37 4.81
N GLY A 198 -27.53 -17.85 5.40
CA GLY A 198 -27.44 -18.22 6.82
C GLY A 198 -27.12 -17.08 7.78
N GLY A 199 -26.77 -15.91 7.27
CA GLY A 199 -26.35 -14.76 8.08
C GLY A 199 -25.01 -14.99 8.78
N TRP A 200 -24.14 -15.83 8.21
CA TRP A 200 -22.80 -16.12 8.72
C TRP A 200 -21.82 -14.97 8.41
N ILE A 201 -20.80 -14.84 9.21
CA ILE A 201 -19.70 -13.91 8.92
C ILE A 201 -18.72 -14.63 7.99
N SER A 202 -18.49 -14.07 6.82
CA SER A 202 -17.39 -14.57 5.97
C SER A 202 -16.08 -14.36 6.71
N PRO A 203 -15.24 -15.40 6.88
CA PRO A 203 -13.91 -15.25 7.47
C PRO A 203 -13.06 -14.17 6.79
N ALA A 204 -13.41 -13.84 5.54
CA ALA A 204 -12.79 -12.81 4.74
C ALA A 204 -13.38 -11.40 4.94
N GLN A 205 -14.60 -11.26 5.45
CA GLN A 205 -15.27 -9.95 5.66
C GLN A 205 -14.94 -9.31 7.02
N ALA A 206 -14.48 -10.07 7.99
CA ALA A 206 -14.04 -9.55 9.28
C ALA A 206 -12.90 -8.52 9.17
N VAL A 207 -12.22 -8.46 8.01
CA VAL A 207 -11.13 -7.50 7.72
C VAL A 207 -11.64 -6.22 7.01
N ALA A 208 -12.92 -6.16 6.59
CA ALA A 208 -13.45 -5.06 5.77
C ALA A 208 -14.23 -4.00 6.59
N ALA A 209 -14.48 -4.21 7.87
CA ALA A 209 -15.43 -3.39 8.65
C ALA A 209 -14.82 -2.24 9.46
N ASP A 210 -13.52 -2.13 9.58
CA ASP A 210 -12.84 -0.90 10.07
C ASP A 210 -11.39 -0.93 9.60
N ALA A 211 -10.89 0.21 9.17
CA ALA A 211 -9.47 0.42 8.92
C ALA A 211 -8.68 0.26 10.22
N ALA A 212 -8.61 -0.97 10.72
CA ALA A 212 -7.47 -1.37 11.52
C ALA A 212 -6.23 -1.09 10.67
N PRO A 213 -5.16 -0.53 11.24
CA PRO A 213 -3.93 -0.29 10.49
C PRO A 213 -3.63 -1.61 9.77
N ALA A 214 -3.52 -1.54 8.45
CA ALA A 214 -3.21 -2.70 7.62
C ALA A 214 -2.14 -3.45 8.39
N ILE A 215 -2.40 -4.72 8.75
CA ILE A 215 -1.35 -5.57 9.31
C ILE A 215 -0.27 -5.44 8.25
N ALA A 216 0.81 -4.77 8.61
CA ALA A 216 1.89 -4.49 7.71
C ALA A 216 2.17 -5.83 7.04
N ALA A 217 1.96 -5.90 5.74
CA ALA A 217 2.18 -7.11 4.97
C ALA A 217 3.53 -7.62 5.45
N VAL A 218 3.61 -8.86 5.91
CA VAL A 218 4.86 -9.36 6.50
C VAL A 218 5.91 -9.05 5.48
N ASP A 219 6.77 -8.10 5.83
CA ASP A 219 7.80 -7.63 4.96
C ASP A 219 8.54 -8.83 4.40
N SER A 220 8.24 -9.20 3.17
CA SER A 220 8.82 -10.39 2.55
C SER A 220 10.29 -10.19 2.20
N TYR A 221 10.77 -8.94 2.23
CA TYR A 221 12.13 -8.56 1.93
C TYR A 221 13.17 -9.33 2.78
N PRO A 222 13.05 -9.43 4.13
CA PRO A 222 14.01 -10.18 4.95
C PRO A 222 13.99 -11.70 4.70
N TYR A 223 12.93 -12.21 4.09
CA TYR A 223 12.78 -13.64 3.78
C TYR A 223 13.22 -14.01 2.36
N ARG A 224 13.47 -13.01 1.50
CA ARG A 224 13.90 -13.19 0.10
C ARG A 224 15.38 -12.89 -0.11
N ASN A 225 15.96 -12.00 0.70
CA ASN A 225 17.35 -11.56 0.56
C ASN A 225 18.24 -12.25 1.60
N ARG A 226 19.48 -12.53 1.21
CA ARG A 226 20.47 -13.15 2.07
C ARG A 226 21.40 -12.10 2.67
N VAL A 227 22.04 -12.46 3.76
CA VAL A 227 23.01 -11.59 4.47
C VAL A 227 24.12 -11.12 3.54
N ARG A 228 24.65 -11.99 2.68
CA ARG A 228 25.71 -11.65 1.70
C ARG A 228 25.27 -10.58 0.69
N ASP A 229 23.97 -10.44 0.42
CA ASP A 229 23.47 -9.47 -0.56
C ASP A 229 23.50 -8.03 0.00
N VAL A 230 23.65 -7.88 1.33
CA VAL A 230 23.60 -6.61 2.08
C VAL A 230 24.89 -6.31 2.82
N ALA A 231 25.66 -7.34 3.19
CA ALA A 231 26.90 -7.19 3.94
C ALA A 231 28.05 -6.67 3.04
N HIS A 232 28.23 -5.37 3.00
CA HIS A 232 29.24 -4.73 2.13
C HIS A 232 30.50 -4.26 2.86
N HIS A 233 30.52 -4.32 4.19
CA HIS A 233 31.65 -3.86 4.96
C HIS A 233 32.68 -4.96 5.16
N ARG A 234 33.95 -4.69 4.76
CA ARG A 234 35.07 -5.58 5.06
C ARG A 234 35.40 -5.53 6.55
N PRO A 235 35.73 -6.68 7.18
CA PRO A 235 36.04 -6.70 8.58
C PRO A 235 37.39 -5.98 8.82
N VAL A 236 37.40 -4.93 9.65
CA VAL A 236 38.61 -4.19 10.02
C VAL A 236 39.15 -4.78 11.33
N PHE A 237 40.23 -5.55 11.24
CA PHE A 237 40.89 -6.14 12.41
C PHE A 237 41.99 -5.22 12.93
N VAL A 238 42.06 -5.10 14.26
CA VAL A 238 43.11 -4.36 14.96
C VAL A 238 43.68 -5.23 16.09
N ASP A 239 44.96 -4.99 16.42
CA ASP A 239 45.63 -5.64 17.54
C ASP A 239 45.13 -5.08 18.89
N PRO A 240 44.97 -5.88 19.94
CA PRO A 240 44.58 -5.42 21.28
C PRO A 240 45.46 -4.30 21.85
N SER A 241 46.74 -4.26 21.48
CA SER A 241 47.73 -3.28 21.96
C SER A 241 47.62 -1.92 21.25
N VAL A 242 46.77 -1.79 20.23
CA VAL A 242 46.58 -0.54 19.49
C VAL A 242 45.98 0.53 20.39
N LYS A 243 46.51 1.76 20.28
CA LYS A 243 46.01 2.92 21.01
C LYS A 243 44.59 3.28 20.61
N ILE A 244 43.81 3.79 21.58
CA ILE A 244 42.41 4.22 21.34
C ILE A 244 42.30 5.21 20.19
N LYS A 245 43.23 6.15 20.07
CA LYS A 245 43.25 7.15 18.97
C LYS A 245 43.38 6.50 17.59
N GLU A 246 44.30 5.54 17.44
CA GLU A 246 44.51 4.84 16.16
C GLU A 246 43.31 3.93 15.84
N ALA A 247 42.70 3.30 16.82
CA ALA A 247 41.48 2.53 16.63
C ALA A 247 40.29 3.43 16.23
N ALA A 248 40.22 4.66 16.77
CA ALA A 248 39.21 5.65 16.41
C ALA A 248 39.36 6.12 14.94
N GLU A 249 40.58 6.32 14.48
CA GLU A 249 40.85 6.64 13.06
C GLU A 249 40.34 5.51 12.14
N LYS A 250 40.55 4.25 12.50
CA LYS A 250 40.08 3.09 11.73
C LYS A 250 38.54 2.90 11.78
N VAL A 251 37.92 3.24 12.89
CA VAL A 251 36.44 3.16 13.02
C VAL A 251 35.76 4.20 12.13
N THR A 252 36.39 5.35 11.91
CA THR A 252 35.84 6.42 11.06
C THR A 252 36.02 6.19 9.57
N GLU A 253 36.78 5.17 9.16
CA GLU A 253 36.87 4.80 7.75
C GLU A 253 35.51 4.33 7.22
N PRO A 254 35.11 4.73 5.98
CA PRO A 254 33.82 4.34 5.40
C PRO A 254 33.61 2.81 5.31
N SER A 255 34.68 2.04 5.32
CA SER A 255 34.66 0.57 5.25
C SER A 255 34.37 -0.12 6.57
N SER A 256 34.44 0.58 7.72
CA SER A 256 34.46 -0.03 9.05
C SER A 256 33.07 -0.33 9.66
N ALA A 257 31.98 0.14 9.07
CA ALA A 257 30.62 0.07 9.63
C ALA A 257 30.51 0.61 11.09
N GLY A 258 31.41 1.50 11.50
CA GLY A 258 31.40 2.09 12.85
C GLY A 258 31.92 1.15 13.95
N LEU A 259 32.67 0.09 13.60
CA LEU A 259 33.30 -0.82 14.57
C LEU A 259 34.65 -1.36 14.06
N VAL A 260 35.49 -1.75 15.01
CA VAL A 260 36.71 -2.52 14.75
C VAL A 260 36.66 -3.87 15.46
N LEU A 261 37.25 -4.87 14.85
CA LEU A 261 37.35 -6.23 15.36
C LEU A 261 38.69 -6.44 16.04
N VAL A 262 38.67 -7.07 17.19
CA VAL A 262 39.89 -7.40 17.96
C VAL A 262 39.98 -8.91 18.10
N LYS A 263 41.04 -9.50 17.55
CA LYS A 263 41.28 -10.93 17.62
C LYS A 263 42.16 -11.23 18.86
N SER A 264 41.61 -11.98 19.78
CA SER A 264 42.36 -12.43 20.96
C SER A 264 43.29 -13.62 20.66
N SER A 265 44.33 -13.82 21.45
CA SER A 265 45.30 -14.92 21.28
C SER A 265 44.68 -16.32 21.27
N ASN A 266 43.52 -16.49 21.86
CA ASN A 266 42.73 -17.75 21.85
C ASN A 266 41.78 -17.88 20.63
N GLY A 267 41.93 -17.01 19.62
CA GLY A 267 41.14 -17.02 18.39
C GLY A 267 39.73 -16.41 18.48
N ARG A 268 39.30 -15.99 19.67
CA ARG A 268 38.00 -15.32 19.85
C ARG A 268 38.05 -13.92 19.28
N VAL A 269 37.00 -13.56 18.52
CA VAL A 269 36.83 -12.21 18.00
C VAL A 269 35.86 -11.42 18.86
N SER A 270 36.33 -10.28 19.31
CA SER A 270 35.58 -9.27 20.04
C SER A 270 35.50 -8.00 19.19
N PHE A 271 34.65 -7.04 19.56
CA PHE A 271 34.51 -5.80 18.85
C PHE A 271 34.45 -4.60 19.79
N VAL A 272 34.78 -3.45 19.24
CA VAL A 272 34.71 -2.14 19.89
C VAL A 272 34.03 -1.17 18.90
N THR A 273 33.03 -0.42 19.37
CA THR A 273 32.30 0.57 18.56
C THR A 273 32.88 1.96 18.75
N ASP A 274 32.50 2.88 17.87
CA ASP A 274 32.76 4.33 18.00
C ASP A 274 32.33 4.90 19.37
N ALA A 275 31.17 4.48 19.87
CA ALA A 275 30.68 4.88 21.18
C ALA A 275 31.55 4.35 22.34
N ASP A 276 32.08 3.14 22.23
CA ASP A 276 32.99 2.55 23.21
C ASP A 276 34.34 3.31 23.22
N LEU A 277 34.87 3.65 22.03
CA LEU A 277 36.09 4.43 21.88
C LEU A 277 35.92 5.88 22.38
N LEU A 278 34.79 6.51 22.09
CA LEU A 278 34.49 7.84 22.59
C LEU A 278 34.46 7.89 24.14
N LYS A 279 33.79 6.92 24.75
CA LYS A 279 33.77 6.79 26.23
C LYS A 279 35.17 6.61 26.80
N ALA A 280 35.99 5.81 26.16
CA ALA A 280 37.35 5.54 26.61
C ALA A 280 38.28 6.74 26.39
N SER A 281 38.10 7.54 25.32
CA SER A 281 38.92 8.72 25.05
C SER A 281 38.69 9.87 26.05
N VAL A 282 37.51 9.95 26.64
CA VAL A 282 37.15 10.96 27.66
C VAL A 282 37.63 10.59 29.07
N ALA A 283 38.08 9.33 29.27
CA ALA A 283 38.66 8.90 30.56
C ALA A 283 40.00 9.61 30.85
N PRO A 284 40.39 9.82 32.12
CA PRO A 284 41.61 10.53 32.47
C PRO A 284 42.88 10.05 31.79
N ASP A 285 42.98 8.74 31.51
CA ASP A 285 44.13 8.10 30.84
C ASP A 285 43.89 7.84 29.34
N GLY A 286 42.83 8.38 28.75
CA GLY A 286 42.32 8.05 27.41
C GLY A 286 43.32 8.20 26.28
N ASN A 287 44.26 9.15 26.37
CA ASN A 287 45.28 9.37 25.32
C ASN A 287 46.41 8.32 25.30
N VAL A 288 46.57 7.53 26.35
CA VAL A 288 47.66 6.53 26.49
C VAL A 288 47.10 5.10 26.50
N ALA A 289 45.83 4.94 26.77
CA ALA A 289 45.15 3.66 26.89
C ALA A 289 45.08 2.91 25.52
N THR A 290 45.17 1.59 25.61
CA THR A 290 45.05 0.67 24.48
C THR A 290 43.71 -0.04 24.53
N LEU A 291 43.37 -0.77 23.44
CA LEU A 291 42.12 -1.53 23.36
C LEU A 291 42.05 -2.66 24.43
N ASP A 292 43.15 -3.07 25.00
CA ASP A 292 43.16 -4.02 26.13
C ASP A 292 42.50 -3.46 27.37
N ASN A 293 42.50 -2.16 27.54
CA ASN A 293 41.90 -1.47 28.69
C ASN A 293 40.39 -1.26 28.53
N ILE A 294 39.81 -1.55 27.33
CA ILE A 294 38.38 -1.39 27.06
C ILE A 294 37.64 -2.69 27.28
N LYS A 295 36.44 -2.63 27.88
CA LYS A 295 35.55 -3.78 28.01
C LYS A 295 35.04 -4.17 26.62
N ARG A 296 35.58 -5.24 26.07
CA ARG A 296 35.23 -5.78 24.76
C ARG A 296 34.07 -6.76 24.88
N ARG A 297 33.22 -6.76 23.87
CA ARG A 297 32.07 -7.66 23.73
C ARG A 297 32.35 -8.71 22.64
N THR A 298 31.90 -9.93 22.83
CA THR A 298 31.95 -10.94 21.76
C THR A 298 31.00 -10.53 20.64
N LEU A 299 31.48 -10.56 19.40
CA LEU A 299 30.67 -10.22 18.24
C LEU A 299 29.73 -11.40 17.93
N PRO A 300 28.39 -11.24 18.06
CA PRO A 300 27.47 -12.24 17.57
C PRO A 300 27.57 -12.31 16.05
N SER A 301 27.45 -13.50 15.48
CA SER A 301 27.63 -13.72 14.05
C SER A 301 26.38 -14.34 13.40
N VAL A 302 26.27 -14.18 12.08
CA VAL A 302 25.25 -14.78 11.22
C VAL A 302 25.94 -15.33 9.98
N ALA A 303 25.45 -16.43 9.41
CA ALA A 303 26.05 -16.98 8.20
C ALA A 303 25.74 -16.10 6.98
N GLU A 304 26.69 -15.97 6.05
CA GLU A 304 26.52 -15.21 4.81
C GLU A 304 25.36 -15.73 3.95
N ASP A 305 25.07 -17.02 4.01
CA ASP A 305 23.99 -17.71 3.30
C ASP A 305 22.64 -17.64 4.03
N ASP A 306 22.58 -17.16 5.27
CA ASP A 306 21.33 -16.99 6.01
C ASP A 306 20.47 -15.87 5.39
N PHE A 307 19.15 -15.98 5.54
CA PHE A 307 18.23 -14.91 5.17
C PHE A 307 18.27 -13.75 6.17
N LEU A 308 17.99 -12.54 5.69
CA LEU A 308 18.07 -11.32 6.52
C LEU A 308 17.19 -11.35 7.77
N TYR A 309 16.05 -12.05 7.76
CA TYR A 309 15.20 -12.20 8.96
C TYR A 309 15.95 -12.81 10.14
N ARG A 310 16.93 -13.69 9.88
CA ARG A 310 17.77 -14.27 10.94
C ARG A 310 18.72 -13.25 11.54
N ALA A 311 19.31 -12.39 10.68
CA ALA A 311 20.15 -11.29 11.15
C ALA A 311 19.33 -10.30 12.00
N LEU A 312 18.17 -9.86 11.51
CA LEU A 312 17.25 -8.98 12.23
C LEU A 312 16.80 -9.58 13.57
N GLY A 313 16.35 -10.83 13.55
CA GLY A 313 15.91 -11.52 14.77
C GLY A 313 17.03 -11.69 15.79
N ARG A 314 18.28 -11.90 15.34
CA ARG A 314 19.45 -12.00 16.23
C ARG A 314 19.84 -10.63 16.81
N MET A 315 19.84 -9.56 15.98
CA MET A 315 20.07 -8.19 16.46
C MET A 315 19.04 -7.78 17.51
N TYR A 316 17.76 -8.03 17.24
CA TYR A 316 16.66 -7.71 18.16
C TYR A 316 16.78 -8.50 19.48
N ARG A 317 16.96 -9.82 19.40
CA ARG A 317 17.03 -10.69 20.60
C ARG A 317 18.23 -10.37 21.50
N LEU A 318 19.38 -10.04 20.90
CA LEU A 318 20.62 -9.77 21.63
C LEU A 318 20.79 -8.28 21.95
N ASN A 319 19.87 -7.43 21.48
CA ASN A 319 19.93 -5.97 21.59
C ASN A 319 21.30 -5.41 21.13
N VAL A 320 21.72 -5.85 19.93
CA VAL A 320 22.98 -5.40 19.33
C VAL A 320 22.72 -4.84 17.93
N PRO A 321 23.32 -3.68 17.57
CA PRO A 321 23.13 -3.08 16.27
C PRO A 321 24.01 -3.67 15.16
N HIS A 322 24.97 -4.55 15.49
CA HIS A 322 25.93 -5.13 14.55
C HIS A 322 26.05 -6.63 14.73
N LEU A 323 26.30 -7.35 13.63
CA LEU A 323 26.67 -8.77 13.61
C LEU A 323 27.89 -8.97 12.71
N GLY A 324 28.74 -9.95 13.08
CA GLY A 324 29.74 -10.50 12.18
C GLY A 324 29.09 -11.41 11.15
N VAL A 325 29.56 -11.36 9.91
CA VAL A 325 29.13 -12.26 8.85
C VAL A 325 30.21 -13.34 8.69
N VAL A 326 29.80 -14.59 8.81
CA VAL A 326 30.72 -15.74 8.72
C VAL A 326 30.44 -16.56 7.45
N ASN A 327 31.53 -17.04 6.86
CA ASN A 327 31.47 -18.00 5.76
C ASN A 327 31.22 -19.43 6.28
N ARG A 328 31.24 -20.42 5.38
CA ARG A 328 31.03 -21.84 5.71
C ARG A 328 32.14 -22.44 6.59
N THR A 329 33.33 -21.86 6.61
CA THR A 329 34.46 -22.28 7.44
C THR A 329 34.44 -21.64 8.84
N GLY A 330 33.53 -20.69 9.08
CA GLY A 330 33.37 -19.96 10.33
C GLY A 330 34.25 -18.71 10.43
N ASP A 331 34.95 -18.33 9.35
CA ASP A 331 35.75 -17.11 9.30
C ASP A 331 34.83 -15.88 9.10
N ILE A 332 35.17 -14.78 9.78
CA ILE A 332 34.45 -13.52 9.61
C ILE A 332 34.86 -12.88 8.28
N VAL A 333 33.93 -12.85 7.35
CA VAL A 333 34.12 -12.30 5.99
C VAL A 333 33.56 -10.89 5.84
N GLY A 334 32.75 -10.44 6.79
CA GLY A 334 32.15 -9.11 6.76
C GLY A 334 31.47 -8.74 8.08
N THR A 335 30.89 -7.56 8.08
CA THR A 335 29.98 -7.10 9.14
C THR A 335 28.71 -6.55 8.53
N ILE A 336 27.61 -6.64 9.27
CA ILE A 336 26.32 -6.09 8.89
C ILE A 336 25.73 -5.33 10.08
N SER A 337 25.23 -4.14 9.83
CA SER A 337 24.57 -3.31 10.84
C SER A 337 23.06 -3.20 10.60
N ALA A 338 22.31 -2.77 11.61
CA ALA A 338 20.91 -2.41 11.48
C ALA A 338 20.71 -1.26 10.49
N ALA A 339 21.68 -0.33 10.41
CA ALA A 339 21.67 0.76 9.44
C ALA A 339 21.85 0.26 8.00
N ASP A 340 22.65 -0.79 7.76
CA ASP A 340 22.81 -1.40 6.43
C ASP A 340 21.51 -2.07 5.98
N LEU A 341 20.84 -2.78 6.90
CA LEU A 341 19.54 -3.39 6.62
C LEU A 341 18.47 -2.35 6.26
N LEU A 342 18.42 -1.25 7.02
CA LEU A 342 17.58 -0.10 6.73
C LEU A 342 17.95 0.52 5.38
N ARG A 343 19.23 0.81 5.17
CA ARG A 343 19.75 1.47 3.96
C ARG A 343 19.46 0.64 2.72
N HIS A 344 19.70 -0.66 2.76
CA HIS A 344 19.42 -1.56 1.64
C HIS A 344 17.93 -1.71 1.36
N ARG A 345 17.07 -1.63 2.38
CA ARG A 345 15.62 -1.59 2.23
C ARG A 345 15.13 -0.25 1.69
N VAL A 346 15.73 0.84 2.15
CA VAL A 346 15.41 2.23 1.79
C VAL A 346 15.88 2.60 0.38
N THR A 347 16.89 1.89 -0.16
CA THR A 347 17.65 2.28 -1.36
C THR A 347 16.83 2.36 -2.65
N SER A 348 15.60 1.84 -2.72
CA SER A 348 14.86 1.85 -3.99
C SER A 348 13.69 2.82 -4.05
N ALA A 349 12.96 3.05 -2.96
CA ALA A 349 11.73 3.84 -3.00
C ALA A 349 11.78 5.12 -2.15
N LEU A 350 12.49 5.12 -1.03
CA LEU A 350 12.50 6.23 -0.07
C LEU A 350 13.55 7.31 -0.37
N ILE A 351 14.52 7.05 -1.23
CA ILE A 351 15.63 7.97 -1.55
C ILE A 351 15.41 8.70 -2.89
N LEU A 352 14.42 8.27 -3.70
CA LEU A 352 14.26 8.82 -5.04
C LEU A 352 14.01 10.34 -5.00
N GLY A 353 13.11 10.81 -4.17
CA GLY A 353 12.83 12.24 -3.98
C GLY A 353 14.07 13.01 -3.51
N ASP A 354 14.76 12.51 -2.48
CA ASP A 354 16.00 13.12 -1.97
C ASP A 354 17.12 13.16 -3.04
N GLU A 355 17.26 12.11 -3.86
CA GLU A 355 18.24 12.08 -4.96
C GLU A 355 17.88 13.09 -6.05
N ILE A 356 16.61 13.28 -6.37
CA ILE A 356 16.13 14.28 -7.31
C ILE A 356 16.43 15.70 -6.77
N GLU A 357 16.10 15.96 -5.51
CA GLU A 357 16.38 17.25 -4.87
C GLU A 357 17.88 17.55 -4.78
N ALA A 358 18.68 16.54 -4.48
CA ALA A 358 20.13 16.69 -4.34
C ALA A 358 20.88 16.75 -5.68
N ALA A 359 20.26 16.44 -6.82
CA ALA A 359 20.88 16.45 -8.14
C ALA A 359 21.40 17.86 -8.50
N ARG A 360 22.66 17.97 -8.85
CA ARG A 360 23.31 19.26 -9.17
C ARG A 360 23.39 19.51 -10.66
N THR A 361 23.25 18.49 -11.48
CA THR A 361 23.34 18.57 -12.93
C THR A 361 22.19 17.84 -13.58
N VAL A 362 21.88 18.15 -14.84
CA VAL A 362 20.84 17.46 -15.61
C VAL A 362 21.14 15.96 -15.76
N PRO A 363 22.39 15.51 -16.01
CA PRO A 363 22.71 14.09 -15.97
C PRO A 363 22.41 13.40 -14.63
N ASP A 364 22.76 14.02 -13.49
CA ASP A 364 22.44 13.47 -12.15
C ASP A 364 20.92 13.30 -11.97
N LEU A 365 20.17 14.32 -12.39
CA LEU A 365 18.72 14.33 -12.35
C LEU A 365 18.13 13.18 -13.20
N GLY A 366 18.69 12.95 -14.40
CA GLY A 366 18.32 11.84 -15.27
C GLY A 366 18.64 10.45 -14.69
N LEU A 367 19.78 10.32 -13.99
CA LEU A 367 20.15 9.09 -13.29
C LEU A 367 19.17 8.77 -12.13
N ALA A 368 18.79 9.78 -11.36
CA ALA A 368 17.80 9.63 -10.29
C ALA A 368 16.44 9.24 -10.87
N TRP A 369 15.91 10.00 -11.83
CA TRP A 369 14.63 9.73 -12.47
C TRP A 369 14.54 8.35 -13.11
N GLY A 370 15.62 7.88 -13.73
CA GLY A 370 15.70 6.54 -14.36
C GLY A 370 15.47 5.37 -13.40
N LYS A 371 15.46 5.60 -12.08
CA LYS A 371 15.15 4.58 -11.06
C LYS A 371 13.65 4.37 -10.84
N LEU A 372 12.80 5.33 -11.21
CA LEU A 372 11.36 5.32 -10.94
C LEU A 372 10.65 4.05 -11.44
N PRO A 373 10.90 3.51 -12.66
CA PRO A 373 10.22 2.28 -13.09
C PRO A 373 10.53 1.07 -12.21
N LYS A 374 11.73 0.99 -11.61
CA LYS A 374 12.10 -0.07 -10.68
C LYS A 374 11.34 0.05 -9.35
N VAL A 375 11.18 1.28 -8.85
CA VAL A 375 10.40 1.59 -7.65
C VAL A 375 8.94 1.18 -7.86
N VAL A 376 8.34 1.58 -8.98
CA VAL A 376 6.95 1.24 -9.32
C VAL A 376 6.77 -0.28 -9.45
N ALA A 377 7.71 -0.97 -10.12
CA ALA A 377 7.66 -2.43 -10.26
C ALA A 377 7.78 -3.16 -8.91
N ALA A 378 8.58 -2.64 -7.98
CA ALA A 378 8.68 -3.18 -6.62
C ALA A 378 7.38 -2.97 -5.85
N SER A 379 6.84 -1.74 -5.86
CA SER A 379 5.60 -1.38 -5.17
C SER A 379 4.39 -2.21 -5.65
N LEU A 380 4.25 -2.43 -6.96
CA LEU A 380 3.19 -3.29 -7.51
C LEU A 380 3.32 -4.75 -7.04
N ARG A 381 4.55 -5.29 -6.98
CA ARG A 381 4.80 -6.65 -6.49
C ARG A 381 4.54 -6.80 -4.98
N GLU A 382 4.73 -5.75 -4.22
CA GLU A 382 4.48 -5.69 -2.78
C GLU A 382 3.00 -5.42 -2.45
N GLY A 383 2.16 -5.24 -3.47
CA GLY A 383 0.72 -5.06 -3.29
C GLY A 383 0.31 -3.65 -2.84
N VAL A 384 1.18 -2.64 -3.06
CA VAL A 384 0.80 -1.24 -2.84
C VAL A 384 -0.36 -0.88 -3.77
N GLU A 385 -1.34 -0.15 -3.25
CA GLU A 385 -2.51 0.25 -4.04
C GLU A 385 -2.09 1.07 -5.27
N PRO A 386 -2.63 0.77 -6.46
CA PRO A 386 -2.25 1.44 -7.70
C PRO A 386 -2.42 2.97 -7.67
N THR A 387 -3.42 3.46 -6.97
CA THR A 387 -3.65 4.90 -6.78
C THR A 387 -2.57 5.54 -5.92
N ASP A 388 -2.04 4.83 -4.92
CA ASP A 388 -0.92 5.30 -4.11
C ASP A 388 0.38 5.33 -4.94
N ILE A 389 0.59 4.31 -5.80
CA ILE A 389 1.73 4.31 -6.74
C ILE A 389 1.63 5.49 -7.72
N ALA A 390 0.45 5.78 -8.26
CA ALA A 390 0.25 6.94 -9.13
C ALA A 390 0.51 8.26 -8.40
N ASN A 391 0.14 8.34 -7.12
CA ASN A 391 0.42 9.49 -6.28
C ASN A 391 1.94 9.66 -6.02
N ILE A 392 2.67 8.57 -5.76
CA ILE A 392 4.13 8.58 -5.64
C ILE A 392 4.75 9.10 -6.94
N ILE A 393 4.39 8.54 -8.11
CA ILE A 393 4.90 9.01 -9.40
C ILE A 393 4.66 10.52 -9.57
N SER A 394 3.46 10.98 -9.21
CA SER A 394 3.08 12.40 -9.32
C SER A 394 3.89 13.28 -8.37
N ALA A 395 4.15 12.81 -7.15
CA ALA A 395 4.99 13.51 -6.18
C ALA A 395 6.41 13.69 -6.73
N GLU A 396 6.98 12.61 -7.29
CA GLU A 396 8.32 12.66 -7.88
C GLU A 396 8.39 13.59 -9.13
N ILE A 397 7.34 13.64 -9.97
CA ILE A 397 7.26 14.60 -11.08
C ILE A 397 7.24 16.04 -10.56
N ARG A 398 6.54 16.31 -9.47
CA ARG A 398 6.50 17.64 -8.85
C ARG A 398 7.87 18.06 -8.33
N VAL A 399 8.58 17.18 -7.62
CA VAL A 399 9.95 17.40 -7.14
C VAL A 399 10.91 17.59 -8.32
N LEU A 400 10.80 16.75 -9.34
CA LEU A 400 11.58 16.85 -10.57
C LEU A 400 11.39 18.20 -11.28
N THR A 401 10.14 18.66 -11.39
CA THR A 401 9.81 19.94 -12.01
C THR A 401 10.35 21.13 -11.20
N ALA A 402 10.27 21.06 -9.87
CA ALA A 402 10.85 22.07 -8.99
C ALA A 402 12.39 22.14 -9.16
N ARG A 403 13.07 20.99 -9.19
CA ARG A 403 14.53 20.96 -9.38
C ARG A 403 14.93 21.40 -10.79
N ALA A 404 14.13 21.06 -11.82
CA ALA A 404 14.35 21.56 -13.17
C ALA A 404 14.21 23.09 -13.26
N ALA A 405 13.27 23.68 -12.52
CA ALA A 405 13.11 25.14 -12.44
C ALA A 405 14.32 25.80 -11.76
N ASP A 406 14.82 25.22 -10.68
CA ASP A 406 16.01 25.69 -9.97
C ASP A 406 17.27 25.65 -10.87
N LEU A 407 17.51 24.54 -11.57
CA LEU A 407 18.60 24.41 -12.54
C LEU A 407 18.44 25.38 -13.74
N ALA A 408 17.22 25.67 -14.16
CA ALA A 408 16.95 26.64 -15.20
C ALA A 408 17.28 28.07 -14.73
N GLU A 409 16.97 28.45 -13.48
CA GLU A 409 17.32 29.76 -12.92
C GLU A 409 18.84 29.90 -12.77
N GLU A 410 19.53 28.84 -12.30
CA GLU A 410 21.01 28.80 -12.27
C GLU A 410 21.59 29.01 -13.67
N HIS A 411 21.02 28.38 -14.69
CA HIS A 411 21.46 28.55 -16.08
C HIS A 411 21.25 29.97 -16.59
N MET A 412 20.09 30.60 -16.29
CA MET A 412 19.80 31.98 -16.67
C MET A 412 20.81 32.94 -16.05
N LEU A 413 21.16 32.75 -14.78
CA LEU A 413 22.17 33.55 -14.10
C LEU A 413 23.56 33.35 -14.73
N ALA A 414 23.98 32.11 -14.96
CA ALA A 414 25.28 31.78 -15.57
C ALA A 414 25.42 32.27 -17.00
N SER A 415 24.30 32.33 -17.76
CA SER A 415 24.26 32.85 -19.14
C SER A 415 24.17 34.39 -19.22
N GLY A 416 24.30 35.10 -18.10
CA GLY A 416 24.26 36.57 -18.06
C GLY A 416 22.88 37.20 -18.23
N LYS A 417 21.80 36.40 -18.16
CA LYS A 417 20.40 36.88 -18.23
C LYS A 417 19.92 37.46 -16.89
N GLY A 418 20.70 37.29 -15.85
CA GLY A 418 20.36 37.77 -14.49
C GLY A 418 19.33 36.90 -13.78
N ARG A 419 18.93 37.34 -12.59
CA ARG A 419 17.87 36.70 -11.80
C ARG A 419 16.49 37.01 -12.38
N ALA A 420 15.48 36.29 -11.92
CA ALA A 420 14.10 36.55 -12.27
C ALA A 420 13.73 38.04 -12.02
N PRO A 421 13.09 38.71 -13.00
CA PRO A 421 12.82 40.15 -12.94
C PRO A 421 11.79 40.52 -11.89
N CYS A 422 10.94 39.58 -11.48
CA CYS A 422 9.96 39.72 -10.40
C CYS A 422 9.65 38.36 -9.78
N ALA A 423 8.88 38.35 -8.69
CA ALA A 423 8.38 37.12 -8.06
C ALA A 423 7.57 36.31 -9.09
N TYR A 424 7.75 34.99 -9.10
CA TYR A 424 7.07 34.05 -9.97
C TYR A 424 6.89 32.69 -9.31
N ALA A 425 6.00 31.88 -9.86
CA ALA A 425 5.82 30.49 -9.45
C ALA A 425 5.63 29.59 -10.66
N VAL A 426 6.08 28.35 -10.52
CA VAL A 426 5.83 27.26 -11.47
C VAL A 426 4.76 26.35 -10.87
N LEU A 427 3.74 26.03 -11.68
CA LEU A 427 2.67 25.10 -11.35
C LEU A 427 2.84 23.82 -12.19
N VAL A 428 2.63 22.67 -11.55
CA VAL A 428 2.43 21.39 -12.23
C VAL A 428 0.94 21.17 -12.38
N LEU A 429 0.50 20.80 -13.57
CA LEU A 429 -0.89 20.63 -13.95
C LEU A 429 -1.22 19.16 -14.24
N GLY A 430 -2.42 18.90 -14.73
CA GLY A 430 -2.81 17.60 -15.27
C GLY A 430 -2.69 16.44 -14.30
N SER A 431 -2.20 15.30 -14.78
CA SER A 431 -2.11 14.08 -13.98
C SER A 431 -1.16 14.22 -12.78
N ALA A 432 -0.05 14.96 -12.94
CA ALA A 432 0.91 15.16 -11.86
C ALA A 432 0.38 16.12 -10.79
N GLY A 433 -0.42 17.10 -11.16
CA GLY A 433 -1.15 17.96 -10.22
C GLY A 433 -2.21 17.18 -9.42
N ARG A 434 -2.93 16.26 -10.07
CA ARG A 434 -3.98 15.44 -9.42
C ARG A 434 -3.46 14.31 -8.55
N GLY A 435 -2.21 13.89 -8.69
CA GLY A 435 -1.72 12.68 -8.04
C GLY A 435 -2.04 11.38 -8.82
N ASP A 436 -2.32 11.48 -10.12
CA ASP A 436 -2.82 10.37 -10.95
C ASP A 436 -1.81 9.94 -12.04
N SER A 437 -0.55 10.38 -11.96
CA SER A 437 0.45 10.11 -13.01
C SER A 437 0.79 8.64 -13.14
N LEU A 438 1.04 8.26 -14.39
CA LEU A 438 1.55 6.95 -14.77
C LEU A 438 3.00 7.09 -15.26
N LEU A 439 3.71 5.98 -15.51
CA LEU A 439 5.11 6.03 -15.98
C LEU A 439 5.28 6.69 -17.36
N SER A 440 4.22 6.80 -18.16
CA SER A 440 4.19 7.52 -19.45
C SER A 440 3.66 8.95 -19.33
N ALA A 441 3.81 9.58 -18.16
CA ALA A 441 3.40 10.97 -17.98
C ALA A 441 4.23 11.90 -18.88
N ASP A 442 3.58 12.91 -19.41
CA ASP A 442 4.13 14.04 -20.15
C ASP A 442 4.23 15.28 -19.26
N GLN A 443 4.86 16.32 -19.76
CA GLN A 443 4.97 17.59 -19.06
C GLN A 443 3.66 18.36 -19.17
N ASP A 444 3.06 18.66 -18.01
CA ASP A 444 1.96 19.62 -17.93
C ASP A 444 2.34 20.66 -16.88
N ASN A 445 2.71 21.88 -17.30
CA ASN A 445 3.13 22.92 -16.37
C ASN A 445 2.77 24.32 -16.88
N ALA A 446 2.65 25.25 -15.93
CA ALA A 446 2.39 26.65 -16.20
C ALA A 446 3.28 27.55 -15.34
N LEU A 447 3.39 28.82 -15.71
CA LEU A 447 4.15 29.81 -14.99
C LEU A 447 3.29 31.05 -14.75
N VAL A 448 3.26 31.52 -13.53
CA VAL A 448 2.66 32.81 -13.15
C VAL A 448 3.75 33.72 -12.59
N TYR A 449 3.81 34.96 -13.05
CA TYR A 449 4.71 35.98 -12.53
C TYR A 449 3.95 37.23 -12.07
N LYS A 450 4.56 38.02 -11.19
CA LYS A 450 3.84 39.07 -10.46
C LYS A 450 3.39 40.22 -11.37
N VAL A 451 4.26 40.72 -12.23
CA VAL A 451 4.02 41.88 -13.09
C VAL A 451 4.74 41.73 -14.44
N GLY A 452 4.20 42.31 -15.48
CA GLY A 452 4.76 42.33 -16.83
C GLY A 452 3.67 42.12 -17.88
N GLU A 453 3.91 42.67 -19.08
CA GLU A 453 3.02 42.52 -20.24
C GLU A 453 3.45 41.35 -21.11
N PRO A 454 2.55 40.74 -21.88
CA PRO A 454 2.88 39.77 -22.90
C PRO A 454 3.92 40.34 -23.86
N ASP A 455 4.93 39.51 -24.22
CA ASP A 455 6.05 39.91 -25.07
C ASP A 455 6.93 41.05 -24.52
N GLY A 456 6.72 41.47 -23.28
CA GLY A 456 7.54 42.44 -22.56
C GLY A 456 8.89 41.84 -22.09
N LYS A 457 9.71 42.64 -21.40
CA LYS A 457 11.03 42.23 -20.91
C LYS A 457 10.93 41.09 -19.88
N GLU A 458 9.96 41.18 -19.00
CA GLU A 458 9.70 40.19 -17.98
C GLU A 458 9.25 38.88 -18.62
N ASP A 459 8.28 38.93 -19.56
CA ASP A 459 7.81 37.77 -20.30
C ASP A 459 8.90 37.09 -21.11
N ALA A 460 9.79 37.87 -21.74
CA ALA A 460 10.91 37.33 -22.50
C ALA A 460 11.88 36.51 -21.62
N TRP A 461 12.15 36.98 -20.40
CA TRP A 461 12.95 36.24 -19.42
C TRP A 461 12.26 34.93 -19.03
N PHE A 462 10.97 34.97 -18.69
CA PHE A 462 10.19 33.80 -18.32
C PHE A 462 9.95 32.82 -19.49
N ALA A 463 9.92 33.32 -20.72
CA ALA A 463 9.87 32.47 -21.92
C ALA A 463 11.13 31.59 -22.02
N GLU A 464 12.28 32.17 -21.84
CA GLU A 464 13.57 31.49 -21.91
C GLU A 464 13.73 30.51 -20.73
N ALA A 465 13.39 30.93 -19.53
CA ALA A 465 13.37 30.06 -18.34
C ALA A 465 12.39 28.89 -18.49
N GLY A 466 11.17 29.15 -18.97
CA GLY A 466 10.17 28.12 -19.24
C GLY A 466 10.63 27.12 -20.33
N ALA A 467 11.30 27.61 -21.38
CA ALA A 467 11.90 26.75 -22.39
C ALA A 467 12.97 25.85 -21.76
N LYS A 468 13.84 26.42 -20.94
CA LYS A 468 14.92 25.65 -20.27
C LYS A 468 14.36 24.61 -19.29
N ILE A 469 13.30 24.92 -18.53
CA ILE A 469 12.61 23.92 -17.68
C ILE A 469 12.10 22.77 -18.53
N ALA A 470 11.41 23.06 -19.64
CA ALA A 470 10.87 22.02 -20.52
C ALA A 470 11.95 21.16 -21.16
N ASP A 471 13.08 21.78 -21.56
CA ASP A 471 14.20 21.06 -22.15
C ASP A 471 14.89 20.14 -21.13
N ILE A 472 15.11 20.60 -19.89
CA ILE A 472 15.65 19.78 -18.80
C ILE A 472 14.74 18.56 -18.54
N LEU A 473 13.43 18.79 -18.38
CA LEU A 473 12.47 17.71 -18.18
C LEU A 473 12.47 16.69 -19.33
N HIS A 474 12.58 17.18 -20.57
CA HIS A 474 12.65 16.32 -21.75
C HIS A 474 13.96 15.49 -21.76
N GLU A 475 15.08 16.10 -21.47
CA GLU A 475 16.41 15.44 -21.42
C GLU A 475 16.47 14.33 -20.36
N VAL A 476 15.82 14.53 -19.20
CA VAL A 476 15.76 13.51 -18.13
C VAL A 476 14.74 12.41 -18.38
N GLY A 477 13.93 12.52 -19.45
CA GLY A 477 13.01 11.45 -19.86
C GLY A 477 11.52 11.71 -19.65
N VAL A 478 11.12 12.95 -19.30
CA VAL A 478 9.70 13.37 -19.27
C VAL A 478 9.41 14.10 -20.60
N PRO A 479 8.66 13.47 -21.53
CA PRO A 479 8.47 14.03 -22.87
C PRO A 479 7.68 15.33 -22.84
N TYR A 480 7.85 16.15 -23.86
CA TYR A 480 7.02 17.33 -24.08
C TYR A 480 5.54 16.94 -24.19
N CYS A 481 4.66 17.80 -23.70
CA CYS A 481 3.22 17.65 -23.86
C CYS A 481 2.79 17.94 -25.31
N ASP A 482 2.18 16.94 -25.97
CA ASP A 482 1.65 17.09 -27.34
C ASP A 482 0.54 18.15 -27.41
N GLY A 483 -0.19 18.38 -26.30
CA GLY A 483 -1.20 19.44 -26.16
C GLY A 483 -0.63 20.84 -25.96
N GLY A 484 0.68 20.97 -25.81
CA GLY A 484 1.35 22.24 -25.65
C GLY A 484 1.18 22.91 -24.30
N VAL A 485 0.74 22.19 -23.27
CA VAL A 485 0.53 22.72 -21.90
C VAL A 485 1.88 22.78 -21.16
N MET A 486 2.69 23.74 -21.54
CA MET A 486 4.04 23.93 -20.98
C MET A 486 4.37 25.42 -20.83
N ALA A 487 5.05 25.80 -19.77
CA ALA A 487 5.47 27.16 -19.44
C ALA A 487 6.31 27.85 -20.55
N LYS A 488 6.94 27.07 -21.43
CA LYS A 488 7.64 27.59 -22.61
C LYS A 488 6.70 28.25 -23.62
N ASN A 489 5.42 27.88 -23.63
CA ASN A 489 4.41 28.39 -24.54
C ASN A 489 3.71 29.60 -23.91
N SER A 490 3.45 30.64 -24.71
CA SER A 490 2.85 31.91 -24.24
C SER A 490 1.48 31.71 -23.59
N GLY A 491 0.69 30.72 -24.04
CA GLY A 491 -0.63 30.41 -23.44
C GLY A 491 -0.58 29.81 -22.02
N CYS A 492 0.59 29.38 -21.56
CA CYS A 492 0.80 28.78 -20.22
C CYS A 492 1.73 29.63 -19.34
N ARG A 493 2.01 30.88 -19.73
CA ARG A 493 2.92 31.78 -19.04
C ARG A 493 2.40 33.20 -19.11
N HIS A 494 1.98 33.75 -17.97
CA HIS A 494 1.43 35.11 -17.89
C HIS A 494 1.70 35.76 -16.56
N SER A 495 1.60 37.10 -16.50
CA SER A 495 1.50 37.80 -15.22
C SER A 495 0.17 37.45 -14.52
N LEU A 496 0.11 37.63 -13.20
CA LEU A 496 -1.08 37.33 -12.39
C LEU A 496 -2.35 38.02 -12.96
N GLU A 497 -2.21 39.28 -13.38
CA GLU A 497 -3.35 40.05 -13.93
C GLU A 497 -3.80 39.49 -15.26
N ILE A 498 -2.89 39.18 -16.15
CA ILE A 498 -3.22 38.56 -17.46
C ILE A 498 -3.82 37.16 -17.25
N TRP A 499 -3.30 36.36 -16.32
CA TRP A 499 -3.89 35.07 -15.96
C TRP A 499 -5.33 35.21 -15.49
N LYS A 500 -5.65 36.20 -14.65
CA LYS A 500 -7.04 36.47 -14.24
C LYS A 500 -7.93 36.79 -15.44
N ASN A 501 -7.47 37.59 -16.42
CA ASN A 501 -8.19 37.88 -17.64
C ASN A 501 -8.39 36.63 -18.50
N VAL A 502 -7.40 35.74 -18.61
CA VAL A 502 -7.51 34.44 -19.29
C VAL A 502 -8.59 33.57 -18.64
N VAL A 503 -8.59 33.50 -17.31
CA VAL A 503 -9.59 32.75 -16.52
C VAL A 503 -11.00 33.34 -16.74
N GLU A 504 -11.18 34.64 -16.72
CA GLU A 504 -12.47 35.29 -17.04
C GLU A 504 -12.94 34.92 -18.45
N GLY A 505 -12.04 34.92 -19.44
CA GLY A 505 -12.36 34.53 -20.82
C GLY A 505 -12.91 33.10 -20.92
N TRP A 506 -12.45 32.18 -20.08
CA TRP A 506 -13.00 30.81 -20.03
C TRP A 506 -14.44 30.76 -19.55
N PHE A 507 -14.81 31.64 -18.62
CA PHE A 507 -16.16 31.68 -18.05
C PHE A 507 -17.14 32.45 -18.91
N GLU A 508 -16.67 33.52 -19.57
CA GLU A 508 -17.52 34.35 -20.45
C GLU A 508 -17.90 33.67 -21.76
N ARG A 509 -16.96 32.90 -22.35
CA ARG A 509 -17.13 32.22 -23.63
C ARG A 509 -16.70 30.77 -23.54
N PRO A 510 -17.46 29.93 -22.83
CA PRO A 510 -17.11 28.52 -22.63
C PRO A 510 -17.26 27.75 -23.95
N GLY A 511 -16.18 27.70 -24.75
CA GLY A 511 -16.07 26.88 -25.94
C GLY A 511 -15.29 25.58 -25.73
N PRO A 512 -15.22 24.67 -26.73
CA PRO A 512 -14.49 23.40 -26.59
C PRO A 512 -12.98 23.58 -26.36
N LYS A 513 -12.37 24.63 -26.91
CA LYS A 513 -10.94 24.93 -26.70
C LYS A 513 -10.68 25.45 -25.29
N GLU A 514 -11.52 26.35 -24.82
CA GLU A 514 -11.48 26.95 -23.50
C GLU A 514 -11.74 25.89 -22.43
N ALA A 515 -12.71 24.99 -22.64
CA ALA A 515 -12.99 23.86 -21.75
C ALA A 515 -11.78 22.92 -21.65
N LEU A 516 -11.08 22.65 -22.74
CA LEU A 516 -9.89 21.79 -22.71
C LEU A 516 -8.70 22.45 -21.99
N ALA A 517 -8.47 23.75 -22.22
CA ALA A 517 -7.40 24.50 -21.58
C ALA A 517 -7.65 24.68 -20.08
N SER A 518 -8.88 24.97 -19.68
CA SER A 518 -9.29 25.15 -18.29
C SER A 518 -9.39 23.82 -17.52
N ASP A 519 -9.71 22.73 -18.22
CA ASP A 519 -9.89 21.41 -17.62
C ASP A 519 -8.64 21.00 -16.82
N ILE A 520 -7.45 21.14 -17.39
CA ILE A 520 -6.17 20.82 -16.76
C ILE A 520 -5.77 21.84 -15.69
N PHE A 521 -6.17 23.12 -15.85
CA PHE A 521 -5.75 24.22 -14.95
C PHE A 521 -6.23 24.03 -13.51
N PHE A 522 -7.46 23.55 -13.31
CA PHE A 522 -8.01 23.24 -11.97
C PHE A 522 -7.37 22.04 -11.26
N ASP A 523 -6.36 21.44 -11.86
CA ASP A 523 -5.51 20.42 -11.24
C ASP A 523 -4.18 21.00 -10.75
N GLY A 524 -3.99 22.32 -10.90
CA GLY A 524 -2.74 23.00 -10.64
C GLY A 524 -2.25 22.88 -9.19
N VAL A 525 -0.96 22.58 -9.05
CA VAL A 525 -0.25 22.54 -7.76
C VAL A 525 1.03 23.36 -7.91
N PRO A 526 1.23 24.42 -7.11
CA PRO A 526 2.49 25.17 -7.10
C PRO A 526 3.63 24.31 -6.61
N VAL A 527 4.78 24.34 -7.31
CA VAL A 527 5.94 23.49 -6.97
C VAL A 527 7.24 24.27 -6.78
N TYR A 528 7.34 25.50 -7.33
CA TYR A 528 8.57 26.29 -7.23
C TYR A 528 8.27 27.81 -7.18
N GLY A 529 9.16 28.58 -6.54
CA GLY A 529 9.10 30.04 -6.47
C GLY A 529 8.13 30.57 -5.41
N ASP A 530 7.41 31.64 -5.70
CA ASP A 530 6.42 32.25 -4.80
C ASP A 530 5.09 31.48 -4.85
N LEU A 531 4.96 30.48 -3.97
CA LEU A 531 3.78 29.62 -3.91
C LEU A 531 2.50 30.42 -3.56
N MET A 532 2.61 31.53 -2.83
CA MET A 532 1.45 32.35 -2.49
C MET A 532 0.86 33.03 -3.74
N LEU A 533 1.73 33.51 -4.63
CA LEU A 533 1.31 34.09 -5.92
C LEU A 533 0.48 33.11 -6.76
N ALA A 534 0.89 31.85 -6.82
CA ALA A 534 0.17 30.81 -7.55
C ALA A 534 -1.14 30.42 -6.83
N ASN A 535 -1.14 30.34 -5.51
CA ASN A 535 -2.35 30.06 -4.75
C ASN A 535 -3.39 31.18 -4.89
N ASP A 536 -2.98 32.45 -4.92
CA ASP A 536 -3.88 33.59 -5.19
C ASP A 536 -4.57 33.45 -6.54
N LEU A 537 -3.87 32.97 -7.57
CA LEU A 537 -4.44 32.71 -8.87
C LEU A 537 -5.44 31.53 -8.84
N LEU A 538 -5.08 30.44 -8.20
CA LEU A 538 -5.94 29.25 -8.08
C LEU A 538 -7.20 29.57 -7.27
N ASP A 539 -7.06 30.25 -6.12
CA ASP A 539 -8.21 30.65 -5.31
C ASP A 539 -9.15 31.56 -6.05
N TYR A 540 -8.62 32.56 -6.77
CA TYR A 540 -9.41 33.43 -7.66
C TYR A 540 -10.21 32.59 -8.66
N SER A 541 -9.56 31.61 -9.30
CA SER A 541 -10.17 30.78 -10.34
C SER A 541 -11.28 29.88 -9.78
N TYR A 542 -11.06 29.28 -8.59
CA TYR A 542 -12.11 28.49 -7.94
C TYR A 542 -13.32 29.33 -7.51
N VAL A 543 -13.10 30.51 -6.93
CA VAL A 543 -14.19 31.44 -6.55
C VAL A 543 -15.02 31.82 -7.75
N ARG A 544 -14.37 32.10 -8.88
CA ARG A 544 -15.08 32.44 -10.13
C ARG A 544 -15.86 31.27 -10.72
N ALA A 545 -15.28 30.05 -10.66
CA ALA A 545 -15.94 28.83 -11.12
C ALA A 545 -17.26 28.53 -10.39
N GLU A 546 -17.35 28.83 -9.09
CA GLU A 546 -18.54 28.59 -8.26
C GLU A 546 -19.81 29.30 -8.84
N THR A 547 -19.64 30.41 -9.55
CA THR A 547 -20.75 31.19 -10.15
C THR A 547 -20.92 30.96 -11.64
N ALA A 548 -20.05 30.20 -12.30
CA ALA A 548 -19.98 30.05 -13.75
C ALA A 548 -20.78 28.84 -14.26
N SER A 549 -22.11 28.81 -14.09
CA SER A 549 -22.96 27.66 -14.44
C SER A 549 -22.87 27.26 -15.94
N SER A 550 -22.70 28.23 -16.86
CA SER A 550 -22.52 27.95 -18.29
C SER A 550 -21.21 27.22 -18.59
N PHE A 551 -20.14 27.56 -17.89
CA PHE A 551 -18.85 26.90 -17.97
C PHE A 551 -18.93 25.45 -17.46
N ILE A 552 -19.54 25.22 -16.28
CA ILE A 552 -19.76 23.89 -15.75
C ILE A 552 -20.60 23.03 -16.72
N ALA A 553 -21.62 23.60 -17.34
CA ALA A 553 -22.41 22.90 -18.35
C ALA A 553 -21.59 22.54 -19.61
N ALA A 554 -20.65 23.39 -20.02
CA ALA A 554 -19.75 23.11 -21.14
C ALA A 554 -18.78 21.98 -20.81
N LEU A 555 -18.23 21.96 -19.61
CA LEU A 555 -17.38 20.83 -19.12
C LEU A 555 -18.16 19.51 -19.08
N ALA A 556 -19.43 19.54 -18.64
CA ALA A 556 -20.29 18.35 -18.61
C ALA A 556 -20.57 17.83 -20.05
N LEU A 557 -20.79 18.72 -21.01
CA LEU A 557 -20.97 18.34 -22.41
C LEU A 557 -19.70 17.76 -23.02
N PHE A 558 -18.54 18.30 -22.68
CA PHE A 558 -17.25 17.75 -23.10
C PHE A 558 -17.03 16.32 -22.57
N ALA A 559 -17.42 16.04 -21.33
CA ALA A 559 -17.37 14.68 -20.76
C ALA A 559 -18.25 13.68 -21.52
N LYS A 560 -19.38 14.14 -22.13
CA LYS A 560 -20.31 13.31 -22.90
C LYS A 560 -19.70 12.73 -24.17
N ASP A 561 -18.75 13.41 -24.79
CA ASP A 561 -18.12 12.97 -26.04
C ASP A 561 -17.17 11.78 -25.84
N TRP A 562 -16.79 11.54 -24.64
CA TRP A 562 -15.96 10.39 -24.28
C TRP A 562 -16.81 9.12 -24.15
N ARG A 563 -16.49 8.11 -24.95
CA ARG A 563 -17.21 6.83 -24.91
C ARG A 563 -16.27 5.70 -24.52
N PRO A 564 -16.63 4.93 -23.49
CA PRO A 564 -15.87 3.72 -23.13
C PRO A 564 -15.85 2.72 -24.30
N PRO A 565 -14.74 2.00 -24.49
CA PRO A 565 -14.59 1.03 -25.58
C PRO A 565 -15.33 -0.28 -25.26
N ILE A 566 -16.67 -0.23 -25.31
CA ILE A 566 -17.52 -1.42 -25.16
C ILE A 566 -18.16 -1.69 -26.51
N GLY A 567 -17.80 -2.81 -27.14
CA GLY A 567 -18.40 -3.28 -28.39
C GLY A 567 -19.71 -4.03 -28.18
N MET A 568 -20.25 -4.56 -29.29
CA MET A 568 -21.42 -5.44 -29.27
C MET A 568 -21.18 -6.61 -28.31
N PHE A 569 -22.23 -7.01 -27.59
CA PHE A 569 -22.19 -8.05 -26.55
C PHE A 569 -21.38 -7.73 -25.27
N GLY A 570 -21.06 -6.44 -25.01
CA GLY A 570 -20.38 -6.03 -23.78
C GLY A 570 -18.91 -6.42 -23.71
N ARG A 571 -18.29 -6.79 -24.82
CA ARG A 571 -16.85 -7.07 -24.89
C ARG A 571 -16.06 -5.80 -25.04
N LEU A 572 -14.83 -5.77 -24.47
CA LEU A 572 -13.91 -4.67 -24.67
C LEU A 572 -13.55 -4.53 -26.16
N ALA A 573 -13.75 -3.35 -26.73
CA ALA A 573 -13.36 -3.06 -28.11
C ALA A 573 -11.87 -2.66 -28.12
N THR A 574 -11.09 -3.36 -28.94
CA THR A 574 -9.66 -3.10 -29.14
C THR A 574 -9.41 -2.38 -30.46
N ASP A 575 -8.26 -1.72 -30.55
CA ASP A 575 -7.72 -1.28 -31.83
C ASP A 575 -7.19 -2.44 -32.70
N SER A 576 -6.57 -2.10 -33.83
CA SER A 576 -6.01 -3.08 -34.78
C SER A 576 -4.91 -3.96 -34.15
N ASP A 577 -4.26 -3.50 -33.10
CA ASP A 577 -3.14 -4.17 -32.43
C ASP A 577 -3.59 -5.01 -31.22
N GLY A 578 -4.91 -5.15 -31.00
CA GLY A 578 -5.48 -5.84 -29.85
C GLY A 578 -5.36 -5.08 -28.52
N ARG A 579 -4.98 -3.80 -28.56
CA ARG A 579 -4.80 -2.94 -27.38
C ARG A 579 -5.95 -1.97 -27.17
N ILE A 580 -6.11 -1.50 -25.95
CA ILE A 580 -7.05 -0.45 -25.55
C ILE A 580 -6.29 0.72 -24.93
N ASP A 581 -6.52 1.94 -25.42
CA ASP A 581 -6.03 3.15 -24.77
C ASP A 581 -6.89 3.46 -23.54
N LEU A 582 -6.42 3.03 -22.38
CA LEU A 582 -7.13 3.21 -21.12
C LEU A 582 -6.95 4.60 -20.51
N LYS A 583 -5.96 5.41 -20.93
CA LYS A 583 -5.88 6.84 -20.54
C LYS A 583 -7.06 7.57 -21.19
N ARG A 584 -7.19 7.47 -22.50
CA ARG A 584 -8.21 8.18 -23.27
C ARG A 584 -9.63 7.65 -23.01
N ASN A 585 -9.79 6.35 -23.01
CA ASN A 585 -11.11 5.71 -22.96
C ASN A 585 -11.55 5.25 -21.57
N GLY A 586 -10.73 5.44 -20.56
CA GLY A 586 -10.99 5.01 -19.18
C GLY A 586 -10.74 6.10 -18.13
N LEU A 587 -9.48 6.53 -17.96
CA LEU A 587 -9.13 7.50 -16.91
C LEU A 587 -9.71 8.89 -17.17
N LEU A 588 -9.53 9.45 -18.38
CA LEU A 588 -9.98 10.80 -18.70
C LEU A 588 -11.48 11.02 -18.48
N PRO A 589 -12.40 10.11 -18.86
CA PRO A 589 -13.81 10.25 -18.55
C PRO A 589 -14.12 10.36 -17.06
N ILE A 590 -13.47 9.55 -16.23
CA ILE A 590 -13.64 9.58 -14.76
C ILE A 590 -13.10 10.92 -14.21
N VAL A 591 -11.91 11.31 -14.65
CA VAL A 591 -11.25 12.55 -14.24
C VAL A 591 -12.11 13.76 -14.55
N THR A 592 -12.57 13.87 -15.79
CA THR A 592 -13.40 15.02 -16.25
C THR A 592 -14.74 15.04 -15.52
N ALA A 593 -15.39 13.88 -15.33
CA ALA A 593 -16.65 13.81 -14.59
C ALA A 593 -16.47 14.20 -13.11
N ALA A 594 -15.44 13.66 -12.44
CA ALA A 594 -15.16 13.97 -11.04
C ALA A 594 -14.83 15.47 -10.85
N ARG A 595 -14.05 16.08 -11.77
CA ARG A 595 -13.72 17.50 -11.74
C ARG A 595 -14.95 18.37 -11.97
N THR A 596 -15.74 18.06 -12.99
CA THR A 596 -16.97 18.80 -13.31
C THR A 596 -17.93 18.81 -12.12
N LEU A 597 -18.16 17.64 -11.49
CA LEU A 597 -19.00 17.54 -10.31
C LEU A 597 -18.39 18.28 -9.10
N ALA A 598 -17.08 18.19 -8.90
CA ALA A 598 -16.41 18.91 -7.84
C ALA A 598 -16.53 20.43 -7.99
N LEU A 599 -16.27 20.97 -9.18
CA LEU A 599 -16.43 22.40 -9.46
C LEU A 599 -17.89 22.86 -9.31
N LYS A 600 -18.86 22.06 -9.77
CA LYS A 600 -20.29 22.33 -9.61
C LYS A 600 -20.69 22.53 -8.13
N HIS A 601 -20.01 21.88 -7.22
CA HIS A 601 -20.32 21.89 -5.78
C HIS A 601 -19.29 22.61 -4.92
N GLY A 602 -18.40 23.42 -5.51
CA GLY A 602 -17.40 24.21 -4.78
C GLY A 602 -16.37 23.37 -4.05
N ILE A 603 -16.04 22.17 -4.54
CA ILE A 603 -15.01 21.28 -3.98
C ILE A 603 -13.67 21.62 -4.60
N ARG A 604 -12.72 22.14 -3.78
CA ARG A 604 -11.40 22.64 -4.20
C ARG A 604 -10.29 21.59 -4.03
N LEU A 605 -10.59 20.32 -4.27
CA LEU A 605 -9.63 19.22 -4.24
C LEU A 605 -9.10 18.96 -5.66
N THR A 606 -7.84 18.54 -5.80
CA THR A 606 -7.25 18.21 -7.11
C THR A 606 -7.36 16.71 -7.42
N SER A 607 -7.12 15.83 -6.46
CA SER A 607 -7.13 14.37 -6.66
C SER A 607 -8.49 13.85 -7.11
N THR A 608 -8.51 13.02 -8.13
CA THR A 608 -9.73 12.38 -8.67
C THR A 608 -10.47 11.57 -7.61
N VAL A 609 -9.74 10.73 -6.86
CA VAL A 609 -10.34 9.92 -5.79
C VAL A 609 -10.84 10.79 -4.65
N ALA A 610 -10.09 11.83 -4.26
CA ALA A 610 -10.52 12.74 -3.20
C ALA A 610 -11.78 13.54 -3.60
N ARG A 611 -11.88 14.02 -4.85
CA ARG A 611 -13.10 14.67 -5.39
C ARG A 611 -14.31 13.75 -5.29
N LEU A 612 -14.18 12.50 -5.77
CA LEU A 612 -15.25 11.51 -5.70
C LEU A 612 -15.64 11.19 -4.24
N THR A 613 -14.66 11.02 -3.37
CA THR A 613 -14.92 10.74 -1.95
C THR A 613 -15.64 11.90 -1.26
N GLU A 614 -15.25 13.15 -1.55
CA GLU A 614 -15.89 14.34 -0.98
C GLU A 614 -17.33 14.50 -1.48
N LEU A 615 -17.59 14.19 -2.76
CA LEU A 615 -18.95 14.17 -3.32
C LEU A 615 -19.84 13.14 -2.58
N LYS A 616 -19.31 11.97 -2.23
CA LYS A 616 -19.98 10.95 -1.40
C LYS A 616 -20.21 11.47 0.01
N THR A 617 -19.19 12.02 0.66
CA THR A 617 -19.25 12.52 2.04
C THR A 617 -20.31 13.61 2.20
N ARG A 618 -20.46 14.49 1.20
CA ARG A 618 -21.51 15.52 1.17
C ARG A 618 -22.86 15.02 0.64
N SER A 619 -23.01 13.71 0.37
CA SER A 619 -24.23 13.10 -0.18
C SER A 619 -24.73 13.75 -1.49
N LEU A 620 -23.81 14.26 -2.31
CA LEU A 620 -24.09 14.93 -3.60
C LEU A 620 -24.20 13.93 -4.76
N VAL A 621 -23.57 12.76 -4.59
CA VAL A 621 -23.62 11.64 -5.53
C VAL A 621 -23.86 10.36 -4.74
N ASP A 622 -24.60 9.42 -5.34
CA ASP A 622 -24.89 8.11 -4.74
C ASP A 622 -23.61 7.38 -4.32
N SER A 623 -23.62 6.87 -3.09
CA SER A 623 -22.46 6.19 -2.48
C SER A 623 -21.98 5.01 -3.33
N GLY A 624 -22.92 4.17 -3.80
CA GLY A 624 -22.59 2.99 -4.61
C GLY A 624 -21.99 3.37 -5.98
N LEU A 625 -22.44 4.47 -6.59
CA LEU A 625 -21.86 4.97 -7.84
C LEU A 625 -20.42 5.44 -7.61
N VAL A 626 -20.18 6.20 -6.54
CA VAL A 626 -18.82 6.66 -6.21
C VAL A 626 -17.89 5.48 -5.95
N GLU A 627 -18.30 4.49 -5.18
CA GLU A 627 -17.50 3.30 -4.90
C GLU A 627 -17.14 2.53 -6.18
N ARG A 628 -18.13 2.35 -7.08
CA ARG A 628 -17.87 1.73 -8.39
C ARG A 628 -16.92 2.58 -9.25
N ALA A 629 -17.05 3.90 -9.24
CA ALA A 629 -16.17 4.81 -10.00
C ALA A 629 -14.72 4.78 -9.47
N VAL A 630 -14.53 4.80 -8.14
CA VAL A 630 -13.20 4.67 -7.51
C VAL A 630 -12.59 3.30 -7.81
N ALA A 631 -13.37 2.23 -7.69
CA ALA A 631 -12.91 0.87 -8.03
C ALA A 631 -12.54 0.76 -9.52
N ALA A 632 -13.30 1.39 -10.41
CA ALA A 632 -13.01 1.46 -11.83
C ALA A 632 -11.69 2.20 -12.10
N PHE A 633 -11.50 3.36 -11.46
CA PHE A 633 -10.28 4.15 -11.57
C PHE A 633 -9.06 3.33 -11.13
N THR A 634 -9.12 2.71 -9.94
CA THR A 634 -8.05 1.87 -9.40
C THR A 634 -7.72 0.67 -10.30
N ALA A 635 -8.75 -0.01 -10.83
CA ALA A 635 -8.55 -1.16 -11.73
C ALA A 635 -7.86 -0.75 -13.04
N ILE A 636 -8.23 0.39 -13.59
CA ILE A 636 -7.62 0.94 -14.82
C ILE A 636 -6.17 1.34 -14.57
N VAL A 637 -5.89 2.08 -13.49
CA VAL A 637 -4.51 2.46 -13.10
C VAL A 637 -3.64 1.22 -12.93
N ARG A 638 -4.13 0.18 -12.24
CA ARG A 638 -3.44 -1.11 -12.08
C ARG A 638 -3.09 -1.74 -13.42
N ALA A 639 -4.06 -1.84 -14.32
CA ALA A 639 -3.86 -2.47 -15.63
C ALA A 639 -2.82 -1.73 -16.47
N VAL A 640 -2.85 -0.38 -16.46
CA VAL A 640 -1.90 0.44 -17.21
C VAL A 640 -0.50 0.35 -16.60
N LEU A 641 -0.34 0.48 -15.28
CA LEU A 641 0.97 0.36 -14.63
C LEU A 641 1.59 -1.01 -14.85
N ALA A 642 0.81 -2.09 -14.74
CA ALA A 642 1.28 -3.44 -15.01
C ALA A 642 1.74 -3.62 -16.46
N GLN A 643 1.03 -3.02 -17.44
CA GLN A 643 1.45 -3.00 -18.85
C GLN A 643 2.73 -2.20 -19.03
N GLN A 644 2.83 -1.01 -18.45
CA GLN A 644 4.01 -0.15 -18.57
C GLN A 644 5.27 -0.80 -18.01
N ILE A 645 5.16 -1.56 -16.91
CA ILE A 645 6.30 -2.32 -16.38
C ILE A 645 6.72 -3.42 -17.37
N ARG A 646 5.77 -4.16 -17.96
CA ARG A 646 6.08 -5.14 -19.00
C ARG A 646 6.77 -4.49 -20.21
N ASP A 647 6.21 -3.39 -20.70
CA ASP A 647 6.74 -2.64 -21.84
C ASP A 647 8.18 -2.13 -21.53
N SER A 648 8.41 -1.59 -20.33
CA SER A 648 9.74 -1.15 -19.86
C SER A 648 10.76 -2.28 -19.85
N GLN A 649 10.39 -3.48 -19.39
CA GLN A 649 11.27 -4.65 -19.36
C GLN A 649 11.67 -5.15 -20.74
N HIS A 650 10.84 -4.89 -21.75
CA HIS A 650 11.08 -5.29 -23.15
C HIS A 650 11.59 -4.14 -24.03
N GLY A 651 11.91 -2.98 -23.45
CA GLY A 651 12.38 -1.80 -24.20
C GLY A 651 11.32 -1.20 -25.13
N ILE A 652 10.03 -1.47 -24.89
CA ILE A 652 8.91 -0.91 -25.64
C ILE A 652 8.58 0.47 -25.08
N ARG A 653 8.29 1.43 -25.97
CA ARG A 653 7.88 2.78 -25.58
C ARG A 653 6.65 2.72 -24.66
N LEU A 654 6.73 3.37 -23.50
CA LEU A 654 5.66 3.39 -22.52
C LEU A 654 4.43 4.14 -23.06
N SER A 655 3.28 3.57 -22.81
CA SER A 655 1.98 4.17 -23.17
C SER A 655 0.89 3.70 -22.20
N ALA A 656 -0.31 4.26 -22.32
CA ALA A 656 -1.48 3.78 -21.59
C ALA A 656 -2.32 2.75 -22.38
N ARG A 657 -1.75 2.19 -23.47
CA ARG A 657 -2.39 1.17 -24.32
C ARG A 657 -2.13 -0.22 -23.74
N VAL A 658 -3.15 -0.84 -23.19
CA VAL A 658 -3.10 -2.16 -22.54
C VAL A 658 -3.43 -3.25 -23.55
N ASP A 659 -2.60 -4.27 -23.66
CA ASP A 659 -2.84 -5.46 -24.45
C ASP A 659 -3.86 -6.37 -23.76
N VAL A 660 -5.04 -6.51 -24.35
CA VAL A 660 -6.15 -7.30 -23.81
C VAL A 660 -5.83 -8.81 -23.74
N ALA A 661 -4.92 -9.30 -24.58
CA ALA A 661 -4.51 -10.69 -24.55
C ALA A 661 -3.75 -11.06 -23.27
N THR A 662 -3.05 -10.08 -22.68
CA THR A 662 -2.26 -10.28 -21.44
C THR A 662 -3.10 -10.24 -20.16
N LEU A 663 -4.37 -9.84 -20.25
CA LEU A 663 -5.29 -9.76 -19.12
C LEU A 663 -5.95 -11.10 -18.84
N GLY A 664 -6.00 -11.49 -17.57
CA GLY A 664 -6.77 -12.64 -17.09
C GLY A 664 -8.30 -12.45 -17.24
N PRO A 665 -9.10 -13.53 -17.14
CA PRO A 665 -10.55 -13.43 -17.24
C PRO A 665 -11.18 -12.47 -16.21
N GLU A 666 -10.67 -12.47 -15.01
CA GLU A 666 -11.13 -11.59 -13.92
C GLU A 666 -10.81 -10.13 -14.21
N GLU A 667 -9.59 -9.83 -14.68
CA GLU A 667 -9.18 -8.46 -15.04
C GLU A 667 -10.03 -7.91 -16.19
N LYS A 668 -10.33 -8.74 -17.20
CA LYS A 668 -11.25 -8.40 -18.30
C LYS A 668 -12.66 -8.06 -17.78
N THR A 669 -13.15 -8.86 -16.84
CA THR A 669 -14.47 -8.63 -16.22
C THR A 669 -14.46 -7.34 -15.40
N LYS A 670 -13.43 -7.11 -14.59
CA LYS A 670 -13.27 -5.86 -13.82
C LYS A 670 -13.23 -4.63 -14.74
N LEU A 671 -12.45 -4.67 -15.82
CA LEU A 671 -12.40 -3.57 -16.78
C LEU A 671 -13.73 -3.36 -17.49
N THR A 672 -14.45 -4.42 -17.89
CA THR A 672 -15.77 -4.27 -18.50
C THR A 672 -16.78 -3.63 -17.55
N ASN A 673 -16.77 -4.02 -16.27
CA ASN A 673 -17.61 -3.40 -15.23
C ASN A 673 -17.20 -1.94 -14.97
N SER A 674 -15.90 -1.63 -15.01
CA SER A 674 -15.37 -0.27 -14.92
C SER A 674 -15.94 0.63 -16.00
N MET A 675 -16.00 0.14 -17.24
CA MET A 675 -16.56 0.91 -18.37
C MET A 675 -18.05 1.23 -18.20
N ARG A 676 -18.82 0.35 -17.54
CA ARG A 676 -20.23 0.61 -17.20
C ARG A 676 -20.35 1.69 -16.11
N ALA A 677 -19.54 1.62 -15.07
CA ALA A 677 -19.52 2.63 -14.00
C ALA A 677 -19.14 4.02 -14.54
N ILE A 678 -18.23 4.08 -15.51
CA ILE A 678 -17.86 5.34 -16.19
C ILE A 678 -19.07 5.96 -16.90
N ASN A 679 -19.85 5.17 -17.63
CA ASN A 679 -21.05 5.67 -18.31
C ASN A 679 -22.09 6.22 -17.31
N GLU A 680 -22.29 5.56 -16.18
CA GLU A 680 -23.19 6.03 -15.12
C GLU A 680 -22.68 7.36 -14.53
N LEU A 681 -21.38 7.47 -14.24
CA LEU A 681 -20.77 8.67 -13.69
C LEU A 681 -20.89 9.87 -14.65
N ILE A 682 -20.62 9.66 -15.95
CA ILE A 682 -20.78 10.70 -16.98
C ILE A 682 -22.24 11.16 -17.05
N SER A 683 -23.20 10.23 -17.02
CA SER A 683 -24.62 10.57 -17.02
C SER A 683 -25.00 11.49 -15.87
N LYS A 684 -24.37 11.28 -14.69
CA LYS A 684 -24.58 12.10 -13.50
C LYS A 684 -24.11 13.55 -13.67
N THR A 685 -23.08 13.81 -14.48
CA THR A 685 -22.61 15.19 -14.76
C THR A 685 -23.63 16.00 -15.56
N LEU A 686 -24.50 15.31 -16.31
CA LEU A 686 -25.50 15.93 -17.18
C LEU A 686 -26.84 16.22 -16.47
N GLU A 687 -27.03 15.68 -15.27
CA GLU A 687 -28.21 16.00 -14.46
C GLU A 687 -28.17 17.46 -13.98
N ARG A 688 -29.31 18.16 -14.08
CA ARG A 688 -29.44 19.58 -13.73
C ARG A 688 -29.37 19.85 -12.22
#